data_d36e157a898082e8ae657a5d6e7de92a
#
_entry.id   d36e157a898082e8ae657a5d6e7de92a
#
_cell.length_a   1.000
_cell.length_b   1.000
_cell.length_c   1.000
_cell.angle_alpha   90.00
_cell.angle_beta   90.00
_cell.angle_gamma   90.00
#
_symmetry.space_group_name_H-M   'P 1'
#
loop_
_entity.id
_entity.type
_entity.pdbx_description
1 polymer ?
#
loop_
_entity_poly.entity_id
_entity_poly.type
_entity_poly.pdbx_seq_one_letter_code
_entity_poly.pdbx_strand_id
1 'polypeptide(L)'
;MSATNEKVGNPAESDVAAGSAPAKDSYTGENIQVLKGLDAVRKRPGMYIGDTDDGTGLHHMVYEVVDNSVDEALAGHCKSIEVTIHADNSVRVKDDGRGMPTDMHPTENRPTPEVIMTVLHAGGKFDKKSYKVSGGLHGVGVSAVNALSEWLKLEIHRNGKIYRQEYHRGAPVTALIEDGTSDKTGTTVTFKADAEIFTTVEYSYETLHQRLRELSFLNPRLRIVLFDERTDKRADMFSEGGISSFVKDLNVAKELVIPEPIFLAGVQPHPDIDEAEVVAEAAIQWNDSFSESVICFTNNIRNRDGGSHLTGFRQALTRTINSYATANNLLKDMKNGLSGADLAEGLVAVVSIKHPDPKFSNQTKDRLVSSEVTGIVNSVIGDRLAEWLEEHPREARAIIGKSMLAARAREAARKAREMVQRKGALESLSLPGKLADCQERDPALCELFIVEGDSAGGSAKQGRDRRTQAILPLKGKILNVEKARLDKMLSSQEIVTLITALGCGVGESKDVAKLRYHRIVIMTDADVDGSHIRTLLLTFFYRQYKELLDGSLDRKHFIYIAQPPLYKVKKGSREEYLKNEQALEEYLLRSTAEDLVLESEDGKLQLTGDKIKELWRLVGRYSRALQACDKRWDSRIVEALIKAGELTPSSSIADEASLQALIVKVEEQLRKHFEEISELQAQVSTDGENGPVRAVIPARYGGARRETIIDQAMLSSSEFGELSRMSERLKYLGDGPFVLVDGVHRHSLSRIAELADLFDSIGRKGLQIQRYKGLGEMTAEQLWETTMDPSRRTLLEVHVDDLIEAERLFSMLMGEAVEPRREFIEQHALQVRNLDV
;
A
#
# COMPACT_ATOMS: atom_id res chain seq x y z
N MET A 1 -40.18 -65.54 13.37
CA MET A 1 -40.68 -66.50 12.37
C MET A 1 -39.89 -66.23 11.14
N SER A 2 -38.91 -66.97 10.91
CA SER A 2 -38.61 -68.11 10.01
C SER A 2 -38.44 -67.61 8.56
N ALA A 3 -37.28 -67.55 8.05
CA ALA A 3 -36.59 -68.66 7.29
C ALA A 3 -37.17 -68.76 5.87
N THR A 4 -36.46 -68.67 4.81
CA THR A 4 -35.61 -69.73 4.25
C THR A 4 -34.89 -69.19 2.99
N ASN A 5 -33.62 -69.42 2.93
CA ASN A 5 -32.74 -70.01 1.96
C ASN A 5 -33.32 -70.36 0.59
N GLU A 6 -32.54 -69.93 -0.50
CA GLU A 6 -32.05 -71.02 -1.41
C GLU A 6 -30.88 -70.50 -2.30
N LYS A 7 -29.89 -71.35 -2.42
CA LYS A 7 -28.67 -71.30 -3.22
C LYS A 7 -28.95 -71.69 -4.68
N VAL A 8 -28.05 -71.31 -5.57
CA VAL A 8 -27.49 -72.02 -6.76
C VAL A 8 -26.88 -70.90 -7.67
N GLY A 9 -25.68 -70.89 -8.19
CA GLY A 9 -24.57 -71.73 -8.36
C GLY A 9 -23.58 -71.01 -9.26
N ASN A 10 -22.30 -71.12 -8.98
CA ASN A 10 -21.19 -70.66 -9.84
C ASN A 10 -21.07 -71.58 -11.11
N PRO A 11 -20.49 -71.17 -12.24
CA PRO A 11 -19.03 -71.24 -12.34
C PRO A 11 -18.36 -70.25 -13.31
N ALA A 12 -17.06 -70.19 -13.15
CA ALA A 12 -15.97 -70.07 -14.14
C ALA A 12 -15.09 -68.78 -14.02
N GLU A 13 -13.88 -69.17 -13.63
CA GLU A 13 -12.67 -68.33 -13.62
C GLU A 13 -12.33 -67.73 -15.00
N SER A 14 -11.83 -66.48 -14.95
CA SER A 14 -10.77 -66.08 -15.87
C SER A 14 -9.84 -65.09 -15.16
N ASP A 15 -8.58 -65.39 -15.10
CA ASP A 15 -7.46 -64.58 -14.64
C ASP A 15 -7.46 -63.17 -15.20
N VAL A 16 -7.40 -62.16 -14.36
CA VAL A 16 -6.84 -60.84 -14.68
C VAL A 16 -6.01 -60.37 -13.49
N ALA A 17 -4.80 -60.02 -13.79
CA ALA A 17 -3.69 -59.55 -12.99
C ALA A 17 -3.98 -58.76 -11.72
N ALA A 18 -3.27 -59.07 -10.66
CA ALA A 18 -3.17 -58.33 -9.42
C ALA A 18 -2.75 -56.88 -9.63
N GLY A 19 -3.72 -55.95 -9.58
CA GLY A 19 -3.47 -54.54 -9.35
C GLY A 19 -3.20 -54.35 -7.85
N SER A 20 -2.04 -53.79 -7.52
CA SER A 20 -1.61 -53.42 -6.19
C SER A 20 -2.67 -52.55 -5.51
N ALA A 21 -3.17 -52.97 -4.36
CA ALA A 21 -3.99 -52.17 -3.45
C ALA A 21 -3.22 -50.88 -3.07
N PRO A 22 -3.88 -49.74 -2.98
CA PRO A 22 -3.23 -48.52 -2.47
C PRO A 22 -2.77 -48.80 -1.03
N ALA A 23 -1.50 -48.52 -0.77
CA ALA A 23 -0.91 -48.60 0.56
C ALA A 23 -1.80 -47.76 1.51
N LYS A 24 -2.26 -48.38 2.59
CA LYS A 24 -2.86 -47.67 3.71
C LYS A 24 -1.81 -46.69 4.22
N ASP A 25 -2.09 -45.39 4.15
CA ASP A 25 -1.34 -44.35 4.86
C ASP A 25 -1.38 -44.68 6.34
N SER A 26 -0.35 -45.39 6.81
CA SER A 26 -0.16 -45.66 8.24
C SER A 26 0.49 -44.41 8.86
N TYR A 27 -0.32 -43.53 9.48
CA TYR A 27 0.18 -42.46 10.34
C TYR A 27 0.85 -43.10 11.58
N THR A 28 2.16 -43.17 11.57
CA THR A 28 2.98 -43.75 12.63
C THR A 28 3.96 -42.73 13.19
N GLY A 29 4.61 -42.98 14.30
CA GLY A 29 5.65 -42.11 14.85
C GLY A 29 6.81 -41.78 13.90
N GLU A 30 7.04 -42.61 12.88
CA GLU A 30 8.03 -42.37 11.82
C GLU A 30 7.61 -41.20 10.89
N ASN A 31 6.33 -40.86 10.83
CA ASN A 31 5.82 -39.75 10.05
C ASN A 31 5.91 -38.40 10.82
N ILE A 32 6.32 -38.44 12.11
CA ILE A 32 6.46 -37.22 12.93
C ILE A 32 7.90 -36.73 12.82
N GLN A 33 8.12 -35.67 12.05
CA GLN A 33 9.39 -34.98 11.93
C GLN A 33 9.55 -33.94 13.03
N VAL A 34 10.61 -34.03 13.83
CA VAL A 34 10.99 -33.00 14.79
C VAL A 34 11.95 -32.04 14.11
N LEU A 35 11.51 -30.83 13.83
CA LEU A 35 12.34 -29.75 13.29
C LEU A 35 13.13 -29.13 14.45
N LYS A 36 14.45 -28.96 14.30
CA LYS A 36 15.29 -28.35 15.31
C LYS A 36 15.80 -26.99 14.87
N GLY A 37 15.87 -26.05 15.81
CA GLY A 37 16.48 -24.75 15.59
C GLY A 37 15.80 -23.93 14.48
N LEU A 38 16.59 -23.30 13.62
CA LEU A 38 16.13 -22.39 12.57
C LEU A 38 15.47 -23.09 11.37
N ASP A 39 15.62 -24.42 11.22
CA ASP A 39 14.94 -25.17 10.17
C ASP A 39 13.41 -25.10 10.30
N ALA A 40 12.91 -25.00 11.53
CA ALA A 40 11.49 -24.82 11.80
C ALA A 40 10.97 -23.49 11.23
N VAL A 41 11.77 -22.41 11.34
CA VAL A 41 11.46 -21.08 10.80
C VAL A 41 11.41 -21.13 9.28
N ARG A 42 12.41 -21.69 8.63
CA ARG A 42 12.48 -21.81 7.17
C ARG A 42 11.32 -22.65 6.59
N LYS A 43 10.91 -23.70 7.30
CA LYS A 43 9.82 -24.59 6.86
C LYS A 43 8.43 -24.00 7.07
N ARG A 44 8.24 -23.09 8.04
CA ARG A 44 6.99 -22.43 8.39
C ARG A 44 7.19 -20.95 8.67
N PRO A 45 7.69 -20.16 7.69
CA PRO A 45 8.02 -18.75 7.91
C PRO A 45 6.80 -17.92 8.32
N GLY A 46 5.63 -18.23 7.80
CA GLY A 46 4.39 -17.51 8.12
C GLY A 46 4.00 -17.50 9.61
N MET A 47 4.51 -18.46 10.42
CA MET A 47 4.29 -18.44 11.87
C MET A 47 5.13 -17.39 12.61
N TYR A 48 6.21 -16.88 12.00
CA TYR A 48 7.17 -15.97 12.63
C TYR A 48 7.13 -14.55 12.09
N ILE A 49 6.93 -14.39 10.77
CA ILE A 49 6.99 -13.09 10.11
C ILE A 49 5.72 -12.73 9.29
N GLY A 50 4.71 -13.61 9.28
CA GLY A 50 3.51 -13.42 8.45
C GLY A 50 3.66 -13.96 7.02
N ASP A 51 2.84 -13.46 6.11
CA ASP A 51 2.74 -13.97 4.74
C ASP A 51 4.02 -13.69 3.94
N THR A 52 4.51 -14.71 3.22
CA THR A 52 5.72 -14.63 2.38
C THR A 52 5.43 -14.33 0.92
N ASP A 53 4.15 -14.33 0.52
CA ASP A 53 3.73 -14.19 -0.87
C ASP A 53 3.26 -12.78 -1.21
N ASP A 54 2.68 -12.05 -0.23
CA ASP A 54 2.12 -10.70 -0.42
C ASP A 54 3.09 -9.55 -0.08
N GLY A 55 4.32 -9.88 0.34
CA GLY A 55 5.35 -8.91 0.73
C GLY A 55 5.28 -8.42 2.17
N THR A 56 4.23 -8.73 2.93
CA THR A 56 4.12 -8.31 4.35
C THR A 56 5.22 -8.92 5.20
N GLY A 57 5.48 -10.22 5.08
CA GLY A 57 6.56 -10.91 5.76
C GLY A 57 7.94 -10.37 5.40
N LEU A 58 8.14 -9.96 4.14
CA LEU A 58 9.39 -9.35 3.70
C LEU A 58 9.69 -8.06 4.48
N HIS A 59 8.72 -7.15 4.58
CA HIS A 59 8.88 -5.90 5.33
C HIS A 59 9.00 -6.15 6.83
N HIS A 60 8.36 -7.19 7.34
CA HIS A 60 8.43 -7.57 8.75
C HIS A 60 9.85 -7.96 9.18
N MET A 61 10.68 -8.52 8.28
CA MET A 61 12.09 -8.74 8.57
C MET A 61 12.83 -7.46 8.95
N VAL A 62 12.54 -6.35 8.24
CA VAL A 62 13.12 -5.03 8.58
C VAL A 62 12.60 -4.54 9.92
N TYR A 63 11.29 -4.71 10.18
CA TYR A 63 10.69 -4.29 11.45
C TYR A 63 11.32 -4.99 12.64
N GLU A 64 11.56 -6.29 12.57
CA GLU A 64 12.19 -7.05 13.68
C GLU A 64 13.61 -6.56 14.00
N VAL A 65 14.38 -6.13 12.99
CA VAL A 65 15.72 -5.57 13.23
C VAL A 65 15.62 -4.14 13.77
N VAL A 66 14.74 -3.30 13.22
CA VAL A 66 14.52 -1.93 13.69
C VAL A 66 13.98 -1.90 15.11
N ASP A 67 13.03 -2.78 15.45
CA ASP A 67 12.43 -2.86 16.78
C ASP A 67 13.49 -3.20 17.85
N ASN A 68 14.56 -3.92 17.52
CA ASN A 68 15.68 -4.12 18.44
C ASN A 68 16.45 -2.83 18.70
N SER A 69 16.66 -2.00 17.68
CA SER A 69 17.30 -0.69 17.82
C SER A 69 16.40 0.30 18.58
N VAL A 70 15.08 0.23 18.38
CA VAL A 70 14.08 1.00 19.13
C VAL A 70 14.04 0.57 20.61
N ASP A 71 14.20 -0.71 20.92
CA ASP A 71 14.31 -1.17 22.32
C ASP A 71 15.56 -0.61 23.02
N GLU A 72 16.69 -0.43 22.29
CA GLU A 72 17.85 0.30 22.80
C GLU A 72 17.51 1.79 23.06
N ALA A 73 16.68 2.39 22.20
CA ALA A 73 16.25 3.78 22.42
C ALA A 73 15.30 3.90 23.62
N LEU A 74 14.37 2.96 23.82
CA LEU A 74 13.51 2.88 25.00
C LEU A 74 14.32 2.70 26.30
N ALA A 75 15.43 1.97 26.21
CA ALA A 75 16.39 1.83 27.31
C ALA A 75 17.28 3.07 27.50
N GLY A 76 17.16 4.10 26.66
CA GLY A 76 17.89 5.37 26.74
C GLY A 76 19.31 5.34 26.14
N HIS A 77 19.64 4.32 25.35
CA HIS A 77 20.99 4.10 24.83
C HIS A 77 21.14 4.38 23.32
N CYS A 78 20.07 4.51 22.57
CA CYS A 78 20.09 4.79 21.14
C CYS A 78 19.40 6.14 20.85
N LYS A 79 19.98 6.94 19.94
CA LYS A 79 19.46 8.24 19.51
C LYS A 79 19.28 8.32 18.00
N SER A 80 19.91 7.43 17.24
CA SER A 80 19.86 7.45 15.78
C SER A 80 19.81 6.03 15.22
N ILE A 81 18.88 5.83 14.28
CA ILE A 81 18.73 4.59 13.51
C ILE A 81 18.80 4.96 12.03
N GLU A 82 19.63 4.25 11.28
CA GLU A 82 19.75 4.41 9.82
C GLU A 82 19.30 3.12 9.15
N VAL A 83 18.33 3.21 8.25
CA VAL A 83 17.84 2.11 7.40
C VAL A 83 18.18 2.41 5.96
N THR A 84 18.91 1.51 5.30
CA THR A 84 19.30 1.67 3.88
C THR A 84 18.80 0.48 3.09
N ILE A 85 18.06 0.73 2.01
CA ILE A 85 17.73 -0.25 0.98
C ILE A 85 18.80 -0.13 -0.10
N HIS A 86 19.62 -1.16 -0.26
CA HIS A 86 20.67 -1.17 -1.25
C HIS A 86 20.18 -1.48 -2.66
N ALA A 87 20.99 -1.17 -3.67
CA ALA A 87 20.66 -1.40 -5.07
C ALA A 87 20.39 -2.88 -5.41
N ASP A 88 20.95 -3.83 -4.66
CA ASP A 88 20.76 -5.27 -4.81
C ASP A 88 19.57 -5.84 -4.01
N ASN A 89 18.73 -4.96 -3.43
CA ASN A 89 17.64 -5.31 -2.52
C ASN A 89 18.10 -5.96 -1.20
N SER A 90 19.33 -5.77 -0.77
CA SER A 90 19.70 -6.01 0.63
C SER A 90 19.31 -4.80 1.48
N VAL A 91 19.07 -5.02 2.78
CA VAL A 91 18.72 -3.95 3.72
C VAL A 91 19.75 -3.90 4.83
N ARG A 92 20.21 -2.69 5.13
CA ARG A 92 21.07 -2.40 6.26
C ARG A 92 20.32 -1.60 7.32
N VAL A 93 20.33 -2.07 8.55
CA VAL A 93 19.85 -1.35 9.73
C VAL A 93 21.04 -1.11 10.65
N LYS A 94 21.29 0.15 10.99
CA LYS A 94 22.38 0.57 11.86
C LYS A 94 21.84 1.45 12.98
N ASP A 95 22.27 1.18 14.22
CA ASP A 95 21.97 1.98 15.39
C ASP A 95 23.24 2.49 16.09
N ASP A 96 23.07 3.47 16.96
CA ASP A 96 24.10 4.00 17.86
C ASP A 96 23.90 3.54 19.32
N GLY A 97 23.25 2.38 19.52
CA GLY A 97 23.01 1.78 20.83
C GLY A 97 24.27 1.25 21.51
N ARG A 98 24.11 0.41 22.53
CA ARG A 98 25.25 -0.19 23.27
C ARG A 98 26.06 -1.21 22.48
N GLY A 99 25.52 -1.72 21.38
CA GLY A 99 26.04 -2.88 20.67
C GLY A 99 25.68 -4.21 21.36
N MET A 100 25.49 -5.28 20.62
CA MET A 100 25.23 -6.63 21.20
C MET A 100 26.37 -7.05 22.13
N PRO A 101 26.09 -7.78 23.25
CA PRO A 101 27.15 -8.39 24.07
C PRO A 101 28.00 -9.33 23.24
N THR A 102 29.35 -9.24 23.39
CA THR A 102 30.32 -10.00 22.58
C THR A 102 31.07 -11.07 23.37
N ASP A 103 30.76 -11.23 24.64
CA ASP A 103 31.30 -12.25 25.54
C ASP A 103 30.76 -13.64 25.20
N MET A 104 31.42 -14.65 25.78
CA MET A 104 30.97 -16.04 25.65
C MET A 104 29.75 -16.31 26.50
N HIS A 105 28.74 -16.90 25.89
CA HIS A 105 27.49 -17.23 26.58
C HIS A 105 27.74 -18.36 27.62
N PRO A 106 27.35 -18.17 28.90
CA PRO A 106 27.77 -19.02 29.97
C PRO A 106 27.29 -20.50 29.86
N THR A 107 26.15 -20.75 29.25
CA THR A 107 25.58 -22.11 29.10
C THR A 107 25.78 -22.70 27.71
N GLU A 108 25.79 -21.90 26.66
CA GLU A 108 25.93 -22.38 25.27
C GLU A 108 27.38 -22.54 24.82
N ASN A 109 28.32 -21.95 25.56
CA ASN A 109 29.75 -21.99 25.28
C ASN A 109 30.11 -21.54 23.84
N ARG A 110 29.34 -20.54 23.34
CA ARG A 110 29.49 -19.87 22.02
C ARG A 110 29.44 -18.35 22.24
N PRO A 111 29.97 -17.56 21.32
CA PRO A 111 29.83 -16.12 21.39
C PRO A 111 28.36 -15.69 21.53
N THR A 112 28.05 -14.75 22.43
CA THR A 112 26.67 -14.30 22.68
C THR A 112 25.95 -13.82 21.42
N PRO A 113 26.59 -13.07 20.47
CA PRO A 113 25.92 -12.71 19.22
C PRO A 113 25.50 -13.93 18.39
N GLU A 114 26.35 -14.97 18.33
CA GLU A 114 26.01 -16.19 17.60
C GLU A 114 24.80 -16.90 18.23
N VAL A 115 24.72 -16.95 19.56
CA VAL A 115 23.55 -17.51 20.26
C VAL A 115 22.29 -16.72 19.94
N ILE A 116 22.33 -15.37 20.00
CA ILE A 116 21.19 -14.50 19.68
C ILE A 116 20.72 -14.70 18.21
N MET A 117 21.66 -14.89 17.29
CA MET A 117 21.36 -15.01 15.86
C MET A 117 20.91 -16.42 15.45
N THR A 118 21.22 -17.47 16.23
CA THR A 118 21.01 -18.87 15.82
C THR A 118 20.11 -19.70 16.72
N VAL A 119 19.80 -19.20 17.93
CA VAL A 119 18.97 -19.93 18.89
C VAL A 119 17.64 -19.20 19.07
N LEU A 120 16.53 -19.92 18.87
CA LEU A 120 15.20 -19.40 19.15
C LEU A 120 15.02 -19.24 20.67
N HIS A 121 14.28 -18.21 21.06
CA HIS A 121 14.03 -17.86 22.46
C HIS A 121 15.31 -17.52 23.24
N ALA A 122 16.33 -17.00 22.57
CA ALA A 122 17.53 -16.43 23.17
C ALA A 122 17.49 -14.91 23.11
N GLY A 123 17.68 -14.22 24.21
CA GLY A 123 17.75 -12.76 24.21
C GLY A 123 17.80 -12.14 25.60
N GLY A 124 18.50 -11.02 25.75
CA GLY A 124 18.62 -10.26 27.00
C GLY A 124 17.32 -9.58 27.49
N LYS A 125 16.27 -9.62 26.68
CA LYS A 125 14.96 -9.00 27.00
C LYS A 125 14.13 -9.84 27.99
N PHE A 126 14.54 -11.06 28.28
CA PHE A 126 13.97 -11.86 29.38
C PHE A 126 14.45 -11.38 30.77
N ASP A 127 15.53 -10.60 30.84
CA ASP A 127 16.01 -10.00 32.08
C ASP A 127 15.42 -8.60 32.26
N LYS A 128 14.46 -8.49 33.17
CA LYS A 128 13.75 -7.23 33.50
C LYS A 128 14.69 -6.13 34.05
N LYS A 129 15.93 -6.48 34.46
CA LYS A 129 16.92 -5.49 34.94
C LYS A 129 17.56 -4.74 33.74
N SER A 130 17.73 -5.44 32.62
CA SER A 130 18.37 -4.88 31.42
C SER A 130 17.40 -4.08 30.55
N TYR A 131 16.12 -4.50 30.50
CA TYR A 131 15.05 -3.82 29.74
C TYR A 131 13.78 -3.77 30.59
N LYS A 132 13.42 -2.60 31.10
CA LYS A 132 12.17 -2.39 31.85
C LYS A 132 10.92 -2.53 30.98
N VAL A 133 11.04 -2.12 29.72
CA VAL A 133 9.98 -2.16 28.70
C VAL A 133 10.64 -2.55 27.39
N SER A 134 10.09 -3.49 26.66
CA SER A 134 10.56 -3.84 25.31
C SER A 134 9.40 -4.26 24.40
N GLY A 135 9.53 -4.05 23.10
CA GLY A 135 8.61 -4.55 22.09
C GLY A 135 8.86 -6.02 21.76
N GLY A 136 10.13 -6.45 21.80
CA GLY A 136 10.53 -7.83 21.50
C GLY A 136 10.41 -8.75 22.72
N LEU A 137 9.31 -9.47 22.86
CA LEU A 137 9.00 -10.33 24.01
C LEU A 137 9.41 -11.79 23.85
N HIS A 138 9.63 -12.27 22.65
CA HIS A 138 9.74 -13.71 22.36
C HIS A 138 11.17 -14.21 22.10
N GLY A 139 12.14 -13.31 21.86
CA GLY A 139 13.53 -13.66 21.58
C GLY A 139 13.71 -14.47 20.29
N VAL A 140 12.86 -14.22 19.29
CA VAL A 140 12.88 -14.96 18.01
C VAL A 140 13.08 -14.05 16.79
N GLY A 141 12.90 -12.75 16.89
CA GLY A 141 12.84 -11.83 15.74
C GLY A 141 14.09 -11.86 14.88
N VAL A 142 15.27 -11.50 15.44
CA VAL A 142 16.51 -11.43 14.67
C VAL A 142 16.99 -12.81 14.22
N SER A 143 16.76 -13.87 15.00
CA SER A 143 17.08 -15.24 14.59
C SER A 143 16.18 -15.73 13.45
N ALA A 144 14.91 -15.30 13.41
CA ALA A 144 14.03 -15.53 12.27
C ALA A 144 14.52 -14.77 11.03
N VAL A 145 14.91 -13.49 11.15
CA VAL A 145 15.52 -12.74 10.04
C VAL A 145 16.75 -13.45 9.49
N ASN A 146 17.65 -13.93 10.37
CA ASN A 146 18.82 -14.69 9.95
C ASN A 146 18.44 -15.98 9.20
N ALA A 147 17.48 -16.74 9.72
CA ALA A 147 17.00 -17.97 9.09
C ALA A 147 16.41 -17.77 7.70
N LEU A 148 15.72 -16.63 7.47
CA LEU A 148 15.00 -16.30 6.25
C LEU A 148 15.82 -15.44 5.27
N SER A 149 17.09 -15.16 5.61
CA SER A 149 18.03 -14.45 4.75
C SER A 149 18.88 -15.42 3.94
N GLU A 150 19.13 -15.08 2.67
CA GLU A 150 20.15 -15.74 1.86
C GLU A 150 21.51 -15.58 2.53
N TRP A 151 21.84 -14.35 2.93
CA TRP A 151 23.00 -14.03 3.75
C TRP A 151 22.68 -12.90 4.72
N LEU A 152 23.41 -12.90 5.85
CA LEU A 152 23.34 -11.83 6.83
C LEU A 152 24.74 -11.49 7.35
N LYS A 153 25.04 -10.18 7.47
CA LYS A 153 26.29 -9.66 8.02
C LYS A 153 25.99 -8.87 9.28
N LEU A 154 26.67 -9.22 10.34
CA LEU A 154 26.56 -8.57 11.65
C LEU A 154 27.88 -7.83 11.93
N GLU A 155 27.76 -6.53 12.26
CA GLU A 155 28.87 -5.70 12.75
C GLU A 155 28.47 -5.09 14.09
N ILE A 156 29.33 -5.22 15.09
CA ILE A 156 29.09 -4.74 16.46
C ILE A 156 30.23 -3.82 16.87
N HIS A 157 29.88 -2.61 17.28
CA HIS A 157 30.80 -1.65 17.91
C HIS A 157 30.57 -1.64 19.41
N ARG A 158 31.51 -2.23 20.19
CA ARG A 158 31.36 -2.35 21.63
C ARG A 158 32.74 -2.39 22.32
N ASN A 159 32.86 -1.77 23.47
CA ASN A 159 34.07 -1.76 24.29
C ASN A 159 35.33 -1.31 23.53
N GLY A 160 35.21 -0.33 22.66
CA GLY A 160 36.31 0.20 21.86
C GLY A 160 36.74 -0.65 20.67
N LYS A 161 36.02 -1.74 20.37
CA LYS A 161 36.34 -2.71 19.33
C LYS A 161 35.22 -2.89 18.34
N ILE A 162 35.57 -3.37 17.14
CA ILE A 162 34.65 -3.77 16.09
C ILE A 162 34.66 -5.30 15.99
N TYR A 163 33.49 -5.91 16.01
CA TYR A 163 33.32 -7.34 15.83
C TYR A 163 32.48 -7.60 14.61
N ARG A 164 32.81 -8.65 13.81
CA ARG A 164 32.06 -9.05 12.63
C ARG A 164 31.83 -10.54 12.60
N GLN A 165 30.66 -10.90 12.10
CA GLN A 165 30.29 -12.28 11.82
C GLN A 165 29.33 -12.33 10.64
N GLU A 166 29.46 -13.35 9.79
CA GLU A 166 28.59 -13.58 8.63
C GLU A 166 27.82 -14.88 8.77
N TYR A 167 26.62 -14.87 8.22
CA TYR A 167 25.68 -15.99 8.25
C TYR A 167 25.13 -16.25 6.84
N HIS A 168 24.81 -17.52 6.57
CA HIS A 168 24.13 -17.93 5.36
C HIS A 168 22.97 -18.85 5.74
N ARG A 169 21.74 -18.44 5.38
CA ARG A 169 20.52 -19.19 5.69
C ARG A 169 20.41 -19.65 7.15
N GLY A 170 20.74 -18.75 8.06
CA GLY A 170 20.69 -18.99 9.50
C GLY A 170 21.94 -19.64 10.10
N ALA A 171 22.84 -20.20 9.30
CA ALA A 171 24.06 -20.82 9.79
C ALA A 171 25.25 -19.84 9.77
N PRO A 172 26.10 -19.79 10.83
CA PRO A 172 27.31 -18.99 10.82
C PRO A 172 28.32 -19.55 9.81
N VAL A 173 28.85 -18.70 8.93
CA VAL A 173 29.90 -19.06 7.94
C VAL A 173 31.28 -18.58 8.36
N THR A 174 31.35 -17.62 9.29
CA THR A 174 32.59 -17.14 9.91
C THR A 174 32.48 -17.27 11.43
N ALA A 175 33.61 -17.38 12.11
CA ALA A 175 33.65 -17.12 13.55
C ALA A 175 33.43 -15.63 13.82
N LEU A 176 33.02 -15.27 15.04
CA LEU A 176 33.04 -13.87 15.48
C LEU A 176 34.49 -13.39 15.56
N ILE A 177 34.87 -12.44 14.72
CA ILE A 177 36.21 -11.89 14.64
C ILE A 177 36.26 -10.45 15.15
N GLU A 178 37.37 -10.11 15.84
CA GLU A 178 37.69 -8.73 16.15
C GLU A 178 38.38 -8.11 14.93
N ASP A 179 37.75 -7.06 14.35
CA ASP A 179 38.17 -6.44 13.08
C ASP A 179 38.40 -4.92 13.25
N GLY A 180 39.15 -4.55 14.25
CA GLY A 180 39.58 -3.16 14.47
C GLY A 180 39.04 -2.51 15.74
N THR A 181 39.28 -1.21 15.84
CA THR A 181 38.89 -0.36 16.98
C THR A 181 37.88 0.70 16.57
N SER A 182 37.00 1.12 17.47
CA SER A 182 35.96 2.13 17.23
C SER A 182 35.71 2.96 18.46
N ASP A 183 35.62 4.26 18.30
CA ASP A 183 35.20 5.20 19.36
C ASP A 183 33.67 5.26 19.50
N LYS A 184 32.93 4.57 18.59
CA LYS A 184 31.46 4.53 18.58
C LYS A 184 30.97 3.21 19.17
N THR A 185 29.72 3.23 19.63
CA THR A 185 28.99 1.99 19.97
C THR A 185 27.82 1.83 19.02
N GLY A 186 27.28 0.61 18.88
CA GLY A 186 26.09 0.32 18.09
C GLY A 186 26.12 -1.05 17.44
N THR A 187 25.04 -1.38 16.78
CA THR A 187 24.90 -2.60 16.00
C THR A 187 24.52 -2.27 14.56
N THR A 188 25.14 -2.99 13.62
CA THR A 188 24.75 -2.92 12.19
C THR A 188 24.41 -4.33 11.74
N VAL A 189 23.19 -4.49 11.21
CA VAL A 189 22.72 -5.74 10.60
C VAL A 189 22.42 -5.46 9.15
N THR A 190 23.10 -6.16 8.24
CA THR A 190 22.83 -6.11 6.80
C THR A 190 22.40 -7.50 6.35
N PHE A 191 21.26 -7.59 5.68
CA PHE A 191 20.72 -8.88 5.27
C PHE A 191 20.05 -8.81 3.91
N LYS A 192 19.98 -9.95 3.23
CA LYS A 192 19.29 -10.14 1.96
C LYS A 192 18.27 -11.26 2.11
N ALA A 193 17.02 -10.96 1.82
CA ALA A 193 15.94 -11.94 1.89
C ALA A 193 16.18 -13.11 0.91
N ASP A 194 15.86 -14.33 1.33
CA ASP A 194 16.04 -15.54 0.52
C ASP A 194 14.90 -15.71 -0.49
N ALA A 195 15.22 -15.60 -1.78
CA ALA A 195 14.27 -15.78 -2.88
C ALA A 195 13.68 -17.21 -2.99
N GLU A 196 14.23 -18.19 -2.27
CA GLU A 196 13.63 -19.53 -2.17
C GLU A 196 12.41 -19.54 -1.22
N ILE A 197 12.26 -18.51 -0.37
CA ILE A 197 11.20 -18.41 0.63
C ILE A 197 10.17 -17.33 0.24
N PHE A 198 10.65 -16.19 -0.24
CA PHE A 198 9.79 -15.05 -0.57
C PHE A 198 9.49 -15.01 -2.07
N THR A 199 8.21 -14.89 -2.41
CA THR A 199 7.77 -14.72 -3.80
C THR A 199 8.25 -13.39 -4.38
N THR A 200 8.35 -12.34 -3.53
CA THR A 200 8.98 -11.06 -3.86
C THR A 200 10.06 -10.73 -2.86
N VAL A 201 11.20 -10.22 -3.34
CA VAL A 201 12.32 -9.74 -2.51
C VAL A 201 12.55 -8.24 -2.68
N GLU A 202 11.58 -7.54 -3.28
CA GLU A 202 11.65 -6.11 -3.54
C GLU A 202 10.96 -5.33 -2.43
N TYR A 203 11.73 -4.52 -1.68
CA TYR A 203 11.20 -3.70 -0.59
C TYR A 203 10.49 -2.45 -1.12
N SER A 204 9.34 -2.12 -0.53
CA SER A 204 8.63 -0.86 -0.76
C SER A 204 9.19 0.22 0.18
N TYR A 205 9.69 1.30 -0.42
CA TYR A 205 10.14 2.48 0.31
C TYR A 205 8.99 3.09 1.13
N GLU A 206 7.81 3.24 0.53
CA GLU A 206 6.64 3.84 1.15
C GLU A 206 6.19 3.06 2.40
N THR A 207 6.16 1.74 2.31
CA THR A 207 5.79 0.86 3.44
C THR A 207 6.76 1.00 4.60
N LEU A 208 8.08 1.01 4.32
CA LEU A 208 9.09 1.21 5.36
C LEU A 208 9.06 2.63 5.91
N HIS A 209 8.96 3.66 5.05
CA HIS A 209 8.89 5.07 5.45
C HIS A 209 7.78 5.30 6.46
N GLN A 210 6.61 4.77 6.20
CA GLN A 210 5.46 4.94 7.06
C GLN A 210 5.66 4.32 8.45
N ARG A 211 6.10 3.06 8.52
CA ARG A 211 6.36 2.41 9.81
C ARG A 211 7.44 3.14 10.60
N LEU A 212 8.51 3.56 9.95
CA LEU A 212 9.60 4.29 10.59
C LEU A 212 9.16 5.68 11.08
N ARG A 213 8.26 6.33 10.33
CA ARG A 213 7.64 7.59 10.74
C ARG A 213 6.78 7.43 12.01
N GLU A 214 5.95 6.39 12.10
CA GLU A 214 5.22 6.06 13.33
C GLU A 214 6.16 5.89 14.52
N LEU A 215 7.25 5.14 14.34
CA LEU A 215 8.24 4.92 15.40
C LEU A 215 8.92 6.21 15.84
N SER A 216 9.15 7.17 14.95
CA SER A 216 9.72 8.47 15.30
C SER A 216 8.78 9.31 16.17
N PHE A 217 7.46 9.20 15.98
CA PHE A 217 6.46 9.85 16.84
C PHE A 217 6.32 9.17 18.21
N LEU A 218 6.41 7.83 18.24
CA LEU A 218 6.30 7.07 19.49
C LEU A 218 7.54 7.20 20.39
N ASN A 219 8.68 7.57 19.80
CA ASN A 219 9.95 7.71 20.51
C ASN A 219 10.51 9.13 20.34
N PRO A 220 10.02 10.10 21.13
CA PRO A 220 10.49 11.49 21.05
C PRO A 220 12.02 11.57 21.13
N ARG A 221 12.62 12.39 20.26
CA ARG A 221 14.08 12.60 20.13
C ARG A 221 14.88 11.44 19.52
N LEU A 222 14.24 10.34 19.09
CA LEU A 222 14.89 9.33 18.25
C LEU A 222 14.85 9.81 16.80
N ARG A 223 16.03 9.92 16.18
CA ARG A 223 16.18 10.23 14.76
C ARG A 223 16.21 8.93 13.97
N ILE A 224 15.34 8.81 12.97
CA ILE A 224 15.31 7.65 12.07
C ILE A 224 15.50 8.15 10.63
N VAL A 225 16.52 7.62 9.95
CA VAL A 225 16.82 7.96 8.55
C VAL A 225 16.53 6.74 7.68
N LEU A 226 15.73 6.92 6.64
CA LEU A 226 15.51 5.92 5.60
C LEU A 226 16.14 6.41 4.30
N PHE A 227 16.97 5.58 3.68
CA PHE A 227 17.57 5.85 2.39
C PHE A 227 17.38 4.68 1.43
N ASP A 228 16.90 4.94 0.22
CA ASP A 228 16.75 3.96 -0.85
C ASP A 228 17.71 4.27 -1.99
N GLU A 229 18.80 3.49 -2.10
CA GLU A 229 19.82 3.65 -3.14
C GLU A 229 19.28 3.38 -4.55
N ARG A 230 18.17 2.64 -4.69
CA ARG A 230 17.58 2.31 -5.99
C ARG A 230 16.91 3.52 -6.64
N THR A 231 16.35 4.41 -5.82
CA THR A 231 15.55 5.57 -6.25
C THR A 231 16.10 6.91 -5.77
N ASP A 232 17.21 6.88 -5.01
CA ASP A 232 17.83 8.06 -4.35
C ASP A 232 16.86 8.82 -3.42
N LYS A 233 15.81 8.13 -2.93
CA LYS A 233 14.85 8.70 -1.99
C LYS A 233 15.44 8.67 -0.59
N ARG A 234 15.34 9.80 0.12
CA ARG A 234 15.79 9.92 1.50
C ARG A 234 14.73 10.60 2.35
N ALA A 235 14.46 10.04 3.52
CA ALA A 235 13.64 10.65 4.55
C ALA A 235 14.41 10.72 5.87
N ASP A 236 14.28 11.84 6.57
CA ASP A 236 14.86 12.10 7.88
C ASP A 236 13.68 12.38 8.83
N MET A 237 13.40 11.45 9.73
CA MET A 237 12.24 11.44 10.59
C MET A 237 12.66 11.70 12.03
N PHE A 238 12.17 12.81 12.59
CA PHE A 238 12.47 13.24 13.96
C PHE A 238 11.27 13.98 14.53
N SER A 239 10.88 13.66 15.76
CA SER A 239 9.77 14.32 16.43
C SER A 239 10.15 14.67 17.87
N GLU A 240 10.06 15.95 18.24
CA GLU A 240 10.19 16.39 19.62
C GLU A 240 8.85 16.29 20.38
N GLY A 241 7.73 16.54 19.69
CA GLY A 241 6.39 16.56 20.29
C GLY A 241 5.75 15.18 20.45
N GLY A 242 6.43 14.10 20.04
CA GLY A 242 5.97 12.74 20.27
C GLY A 242 4.57 12.47 19.68
N ILE A 243 3.72 11.77 20.45
CA ILE A 243 2.36 11.41 20.00
C ILE A 243 1.43 12.62 19.78
N SER A 244 1.73 13.79 20.37
CA SER A 244 1.02 15.04 20.04
C SER A 244 1.29 15.49 18.61
N SER A 245 2.55 15.40 18.17
CA SER A 245 2.91 15.67 16.77
C SER A 245 2.26 14.65 15.82
N PHE A 246 2.11 13.41 16.25
CA PHE A 246 1.42 12.39 15.47
C PHE A 246 -0.06 12.73 15.27
N VAL A 247 -0.77 13.18 16.32
CA VAL A 247 -2.16 13.62 16.22
C VAL A 247 -2.30 14.84 15.31
N LYS A 248 -1.36 15.79 15.36
CA LYS A 248 -1.30 16.93 14.43
C LYS A 248 -1.16 16.46 12.98
N ASP A 249 -0.28 15.50 12.75
CA ASP A 249 -0.04 14.91 11.42
C ASP A 249 -1.30 14.23 10.86
N LEU A 250 -2.03 13.48 11.68
CA LEU A 250 -3.30 12.84 11.31
C LEU A 250 -4.43 13.85 11.01
N ASN A 251 -4.29 15.07 11.47
CA ASN A 251 -5.27 16.14 11.33
C ASN A 251 -4.91 17.21 10.27
N VAL A 252 -3.80 17.08 9.56
CA VAL A 252 -3.29 18.09 8.60
C VAL A 252 -4.34 18.53 7.58
N ALA A 253 -5.23 17.61 7.14
CA ALA A 253 -6.24 17.88 6.12
C ALA A 253 -7.63 18.18 6.70
N LYS A 254 -7.77 18.47 8.01
CA LYS A 254 -9.04 18.62 8.70
C LYS A 254 -9.14 19.96 9.40
N GLU A 255 -10.35 20.52 9.49
CA GLU A 255 -10.62 21.71 10.28
C GLU A 255 -10.72 21.35 11.76
N LEU A 256 -9.97 22.06 12.60
CA LEU A 256 -9.79 21.71 14.01
C LEU A 256 -10.86 22.35 14.89
N VAL A 257 -11.44 21.58 15.81
CA VAL A 257 -12.35 22.10 16.87
C VAL A 257 -11.54 22.78 17.98
N ILE A 258 -10.35 22.26 18.26
CA ILE A 258 -9.38 22.82 19.20
C ILE A 258 -8.01 22.92 18.53
N PRO A 259 -7.26 24.04 18.69
CA PRO A 259 -6.05 24.30 17.91
C PRO A 259 -4.89 23.35 18.23
N GLU A 260 -4.77 22.93 19.49
CA GLU A 260 -3.68 22.08 19.97
C GLU A 260 -4.21 20.73 20.49
N PRO A 261 -3.48 19.62 20.27
CA PRO A 261 -3.81 18.33 20.86
C PRO A 261 -3.70 18.37 22.39
N ILE A 262 -4.62 17.71 23.07
CA ILE A 262 -4.57 17.48 24.48
C ILE A 262 -3.60 16.32 24.73
N PHE A 263 -2.52 16.56 25.47
CA PHE A 263 -1.57 15.51 25.87
C PHE A 263 -1.80 15.12 27.32
N LEU A 264 -2.05 13.84 27.56
CA LEU A 264 -2.35 13.27 28.87
C LEU A 264 -1.36 12.14 29.13
N ALA A 265 -0.66 12.18 30.26
CA ALA A 265 0.31 11.13 30.59
C ALA A 265 0.37 10.89 32.09
N GLY A 266 0.66 9.68 32.47
CA GLY A 266 0.90 9.31 33.85
C GLY A 266 1.45 7.91 34.01
N VAL A 267 1.90 7.62 35.23
CA VAL A 267 2.52 6.34 35.58
C VAL A 267 1.75 5.75 36.75
N GLN A 268 1.50 4.47 36.71
CA GLN A 268 0.94 3.72 37.85
C GLN A 268 1.74 2.44 38.11
N PRO A 269 1.87 2.01 39.41
CA PRO A 269 2.48 0.72 39.74
C PRO A 269 1.71 -0.42 39.08
N HIS A 270 2.44 -1.44 38.65
CA HIS A 270 1.81 -2.67 38.17
C HIS A 270 1.22 -3.44 39.36
N PRO A 271 -0.06 -3.89 39.30
CA PRO A 271 -0.70 -4.49 40.47
C PRO A 271 -0.08 -5.83 40.91
N ASP A 272 0.47 -6.60 39.97
CA ASP A 272 0.95 -7.97 40.20
C ASP A 272 2.46 -8.16 40.06
N ILE A 273 3.21 -7.11 39.73
CA ILE A 273 4.67 -7.16 39.53
C ILE A 273 5.32 -6.09 40.42
N ASP A 274 6.05 -6.53 41.43
CA ASP A 274 6.75 -5.64 42.36
C ASP A 274 7.78 -4.77 41.61
N GLU A 275 7.88 -3.51 41.99
CA GLU A 275 8.79 -2.50 41.44
C GLU A 275 8.61 -2.20 39.95
N ALA A 276 7.55 -2.73 39.32
CA ALA A 276 7.24 -2.46 37.91
C ALA A 276 6.15 -1.37 37.77
N GLU A 277 6.28 -0.57 36.72
CA GLU A 277 5.40 0.55 36.43
C GLU A 277 4.78 0.41 35.05
N VAL A 278 3.54 0.86 34.91
CA VAL A 278 2.85 1.00 33.63
C VAL A 278 2.71 2.48 33.32
N VAL A 279 3.23 2.89 32.14
CA VAL A 279 3.07 4.26 31.65
C VAL A 279 1.90 4.30 30.69
N ALA A 280 0.96 5.20 30.91
CA ALA A 280 -0.15 5.46 29.98
C ALA A 280 -0.05 6.88 29.44
N GLU A 281 -0.04 7.00 28.10
CA GLU A 281 0.02 8.26 27.38
C GLU A 281 -1.13 8.31 26.36
N ALA A 282 -1.77 9.46 26.20
CA ALA A 282 -2.72 9.72 25.15
C ALA A 282 -2.57 11.14 24.62
N ALA A 283 -2.63 11.30 23.30
CA ALA A 283 -2.82 12.59 22.65
C ALA A 283 -4.17 12.58 21.94
N ILE A 284 -4.95 13.65 22.12
CA ILE A 284 -6.36 13.70 21.70
C ILE A 284 -6.64 15.04 21.03
N GLN A 285 -7.37 15.03 19.92
CA GLN A 285 -7.85 16.25 19.27
C GLN A 285 -9.17 15.98 18.56
N TRP A 286 -10.06 16.97 18.49
CA TRP A 286 -11.29 16.92 17.70
C TRP A 286 -11.19 17.81 16.47
N ASN A 287 -11.75 17.33 15.39
CA ASN A 287 -11.87 18.03 14.12
C ASN A 287 -13.34 18.06 13.62
N ASP A 288 -13.58 18.66 12.49
CA ASP A 288 -14.92 18.82 11.89
C ASP A 288 -15.51 17.55 11.28
N SER A 289 -14.70 16.49 11.07
CA SER A 289 -15.14 15.24 10.47
C SER A 289 -16.17 14.48 11.30
N PHE A 290 -16.75 13.43 10.73
CA PHE A 290 -17.79 12.60 11.38
C PHE A 290 -17.27 11.20 11.74
N SER A 291 -16.00 10.92 11.48
CA SER A 291 -15.36 9.64 11.77
C SER A 291 -14.46 9.70 13.00
N GLU A 292 -14.33 8.56 13.69
CA GLU A 292 -13.36 8.33 14.77
C GLU A 292 -12.07 7.75 14.17
N SER A 293 -10.91 8.26 14.63
CA SER A 293 -9.60 7.66 14.36
C SER A 293 -8.81 7.54 15.66
N VAL A 294 -8.84 6.35 16.27
CA VAL A 294 -8.07 6.05 17.49
C VAL A 294 -7.05 4.97 17.18
N ILE A 295 -5.77 5.33 17.34
CA ILE A 295 -4.64 4.43 17.09
C ILE A 295 -4.03 4.04 18.44
N CYS A 296 -3.86 2.72 18.62
CA CYS A 296 -3.42 2.17 19.89
C CYS A 296 -2.08 1.46 19.77
N PHE A 297 -1.20 1.70 20.74
CA PHE A 297 0.14 1.09 20.80
C PHE A 297 0.41 0.50 22.19
N THR A 298 1.14 -0.60 22.20
CA THR A 298 1.71 -1.20 23.41
C THR A 298 3.19 -1.49 23.15
N ASN A 299 4.10 -0.87 23.92
CA ASN A 299 5.56 -0.99 23.73
C ASN A 299 5.97 -0.72 22.26
N ASN A 300 5.46 0.37 21.67
CA ASN A 300 5.67 0.77 20.28
C ASN A 300 5.08 -0.17 19.20
N ILE A 301 4.39 -1.24 19.60
CA ILE A 301 3.72 -2.16 18.70
C ILE A 301 2.28 -1.71 18.52
N ARG A 302 1.86 -1.59 17.28
CA ARG A 302 0.50 -1.22 16.92
C ARG A 302 -0.49 -2.34 17.23
N ASN A 303 -1.54 -2.02 17.96
CA ASN A 303 -2.63 -2.94 18.26
C ASN A 303 -3.81 -2.60 17.34
N ARG A 304 -3.93 -3.29 16.21
CA ARG A 304 -4.95 -3.01 15.18
C ARG A 304 -6.38 -3.12 15.71
N ASP A 305 -6.62 -4.13 16.55
CA ASP A 305 -7.93 -4.39 17.18
C ASP A 305 -8.07 -3.71 18.55
N GLY A 306 -7.15 -2.79 18.89
CA GLY A 306 -7.13 -2.11 20.18
C GLY A 306 -6.92 -3.08 21.35
N GLY A 307 -7.85 -3.07 22.32
CA GLY A 307 -7.78 -3.94 23.50
C GLY A 307 -8.17 -3.23 24.79
N SER A 308 -7.61 -3.70 25.91
CA SER A 308 -7.90 -3.18 27.26
C SER A 308 -7.59 -1.69 27.41
N HIS A 309 -6.52 -1.18 26.79
CA HIS A 309 -6.18 0.25 26.80
C HIS A 309 -7.21 1.11 26.06
N LEU A 310 -7.71 0.67 24.89
CA LEU A 310 -8.77 1.38 24.18
C LEU A 310 -10.07 1.40 24.99
N THR A 311 -10.40 0.29 25.63
CA THR A 311 -11.57 0.20 26.53
C THR A 311 -11.45 1.19 27.68
N GLY A 312 -10.31 1.21 28.37
CA GLY A 312 -10.03 2.14 29.45
C GLY A 312 -10.07 3.61 29.03
N PHE A 313 -9.49 3.92 27.86
CA PHE A 313 -9.51 5.24 27.26
C PHE A 313 -10.93 5.75 26.98
N ARG A 314 -11.77 4.94 26.32
CA ARG A 314 -13.16 5.31 25.99
C ARG A 314 -14.02 5.49 27.25
N GLN A 315 -13.80 4.67 28.28
CA GLN A 315 -14.46 4.82 29.57
C GLN A 315 -14.05 6.12 30.27
N ALA A 316 -12.75 6.42 30.30
CA ALA A 316 -12.23 7.67 30.87
C ALA A 316 -12.84 8.89 30.18
N LEU A 317 -12.76 8.90 28.84
CA LEU A 317 -13.26 10.00 28.01
C LEU A 317 -14.74 10.28 28.29
N THR A 318 -15.57 9.22 28.22
CA THR A 318 -17.03 9.35 28.36
C THR A 318 -17.40 9.78 29.78
N ARG A 319 -16.81 9.19 30.79
CA ARG A 319 -17.09 9.51 32.22
C ARG A 319 -16.69 10.95 32.53
N THR A 320 -15.46 11.33 32.18
CA THR A 320 -14.88 12.61 32.60
C THR A 320 -15.56 13.78 31.89
N ILE A 321 -15.81 13.71 30.60
CA ILE A 321 -16.50 14.78 29.85
C ILE A 321 -17.95 14.94 30.32
N ASN A 322 -18.70 13.86 30.59
CA ASN A 322 -20.04 13.95 31.11
C ASN A 322 -20.07 14.56 32.55
N SER A 323 -19.12 14.18 33.41
CA SER A 323 -18.99 14.74 34.74
C SER A 323 -18.75 16.26 34.69
N TYR A 324 -17.80 16.70 33.88
CA TYR A 324 -17.51 18.13 33.69
C TYR A 324 -18.71 18.88 33.08
N ALA A 325 -19.34 18.33 32.07
CA ALA A 325 -20.48 18.97 31.37
C ALA A 325 -21.70 19.09 32.30
N THR A 326 -21.92 18.10 33.18
CA THR A 326 -22.98 18.13 34.18
C THR A 326 -22.70 19.17 35.25
N ALA A 327 -21.45 19.19 35.83
CA ALA A 327 -21.05 20.16 36.84
C ALA A 327 -21.17 21.61 36.33
N ASN A 328 -20.86 21.85 35.08
CA ASN A 328 -20.92 23.17 34.45
C ASN A 328 -22.28 23.47 33.77
N ASN A 329 -23.33 22.66 33.99
CA ASN A 329 -24.69 22.83 33.43
C ASN A 329 -24.76 22.94 31.90
N LEU A 330 -23.84 22.28 31.17
CA LEU A 330 -23.78 22.34 29.73
C LEU A 330 -24.78 21.40 29.04
N LEU A 331 -25.32 20.38 29.74
CA LEU A 331 -26.24 19.33 29.21
C LEU A 331 -27.71 19.54 29.60
N LYS A 332 -28.17 20.77 29.85
CA LYS A 332 -29.54 21.06 30.33
C LYS A 332 -30.66 20.44 29.50
N ASP A 333 -30.45 20.33 28.18
CA ASP A 333 -31.43 19.81 27.24
C ASP A 333 -31.28 18.31 26.92
N MET A 334 -30.32 17.62 27.59
CA MET A 334 -29.99 16.21 27.31
C MET A 334 -30.20 15.33 28.53
N LYS A 335 -31.34 14.63 28.59
CA LYS A 335 -31.70 13.79 29.74
C LYS A 335 -30.74 12.60 30.01
N ASN A 336 -30.08 12.08 28.98
CA ASN A 336 -29.27 10.85 29.06
C ASN A 336 -27.75 11.11 28.99
N GLY A 337 -27.30 12.38 28.97
CA GLY A 337 -25.89 12.72 28.80
C GLY A 337 -25.37 12.40 27.36
N LEU A 338 -24.06 12.50 27.18
CA LEU A 338 -23.36 12.17 25.94
C LEU A 338 -22.92 10.70 25.96
N SER A 339 -23.20 9.96 24.90
CA SER A 339 -22.68 8.60 24.72
C SER A 339 -21.24 8.58 24.23
N GLY A 340 -20.55 7.45 24.33
CA GLY A 340 -19.23 7.27 23.72
C GLY A 340 -19.20 7.54 22.22
N ALA A 341 -20.28 7.20 21.51
CA ALA A 341 -20.42 7.45 20.06
C ALA A 341 -20.52 8.95 19.73
N ASP A 342 -21.15 9.76 20.61
CA ASP A 342 -21.23 11.21 20.41
C ASP A 342 -19.88 11.89 20.58
N LEU A 343 -19.06 11.38 21.51
CA LEU A 343 -17.70 11.88 21.77
C LEU A 343 -16.68 11.41 20.72
N ALA A 344 -16.97 10.28 20.07
CA ALA A 344 -16.13 9.71 19.03
C ALA A 344 -16.23 10.47 17.68
N GLU A 345 -17.29 11.25 17.44
CA GLU A 345 -17.46 12.01 16.19
C GLU A 345 -16.38 13.09 16.06
N GLY A 346 -15.50 12.96 15.04
CA GLY A 346 -14.39 13.85 14.78
C GLY A 346 -13.20 13.68 15.73
N LEU A 347 -13.19 12.62 16.54
CA LEU A 347 -12.10 12.30 17.47
C LEU A 347 -10.90 11.71 16.72
N VAL A 348 -9.73 12.30 16.87
CA VAL A 348 -8.43 11.70 16.54
C VAL A 348 -7.63 11.54 17.82
N ALA A 349 -7.18 10.34 18.11
CA ALA A 349 -6.39 10.04 19.29
C ALA A 349 -5.31 9.00 19.03
N VAL A 350 -4.19 9.15 19.71
CA VAL A 350 -3.12 8.14 19.82
C VAL A 350 -3.00 7.75 21.28
N VAL A 351 -3.16 6.46 21.57
CA VAL A 351 -3.03 5.90 22.93
C VAL A 351 -1.81 4.98 22.95
N SER A 352 -0.85 5.28 23.80
CA SER A 352 0.41 4.53 23.93
C SER A 352 0.59 4.03 25.35
N ILE A 353 0.82 2.73 25.50
CA ILE A 353 1.08 2.08 26.78
C ILE A 353 2.48 1.49 26.78
N LYS A 354 3.24 1.76 27.83
CA LYS A 354 4.49 1.05 28.13
C LYS A 354 4.25 0.11 29.29
N HIS A 355 4.34 -1.17 29.03
CA HIS A 355 3.98 -2.23 29.97
C HIS A 355 5.11 -3.25 30.10
N PRO A 356 5.48 -3.69 31.30
CA PRO A 356 6.63 -4.60 31.52
C PRO A 356 6.41 -6.02 31.01
N ASP A 357 5.14 -6.48 30.95
CA ASP A 357 4.78 -7.85 30.55
C ASP A 357 3.38 -7.89 29.92
N PRO A 358 3.19 -7.30 28.72
CA PRO A 358 1.88 -7.22 28.08
C PRO A 358 1.45 -8.58 27.49
N LYS A 359 0.16 -8.90 27.66
CA LYS A 359 -0.46 -10.10 27.10
C LYS A 359 -1.29 -9.72 25.87
N PHE A 360 -1.13 -10.51 24.80
CA PHE A 360 -1.82 -10.30 23.52
C PHE A 360 -2.68 -11.51 23.14
N SER A 361 -3.68 -11.31 22.29
CA SER A 361 -4.58 -12.36 21.82
C SER A 361 -3.93 -13.32 20.81
N ASN A 362 -2.91 -12.86 20.08
CA ASN A 362 -2.24 -13.59 18.99
C ASN A 362 -0.76 -13.20 18.88
N GLN A 363 -0.02 -13.92 18.02
CA GLN A 363 1.42 -13.70 17.78
C GLN A 363 1.69 -12.35 17.10
N THR A 364 0.78 -11.85 16.27
CA THR A 364 0.87 -10.55 15.59
C THR A 364 0.60 -9.36 16.51
N LYS A 365 0.20 -9.64 17.79
CA LYS A 365 -0.02 -8.64 18.85
C LYS A 365 -1.12 -7.62 18.52
N ASP A 366 -2.11 -8.02 17.71
CA ASP A 366 -3.15 -7.12 17.21
C ASP A 366 -4.04 -6.57 18.33
N ARG A 367 -4.23 -7.32 19.42
CA ARG A 367 -5.09 -6.92 20.54
C ARG A 367 -4.43 -7.14 21.90
N LEU A 368 -4.38 -6.07 22.70
CA LEU A 368 -3.94 -6.14 24.09
C LEU A 368 -5.05 -6.74 24.98
N VAL A 369 -4.72 -7.80 25.75
CA VAL A 369 -5.68 -8.48 26.62
C VAL A 369 -5.33 -8.39 28.11
N SER A 370 -4.25 -7.70 28.48
CA SER A 370 -3.89 -7.38 29.88
C SER A 370 -5.03 -6.62 30.57
N SER A 371 -5.75 -7.26 31.48
CA SER A 371 -7.01 -6.77 32.07
C SER A 371 -6.80 -5.53 32.96
N GLU A 372 -5.68 -5.50 33.69
CA GLU A 372 -5.25 -4.42 34.61
C GLU A 372 -5.11 -3.08 33.88
N VAL A 373 -4.72 -3.09 32.62
CA VAL A 373 -4.51 -1.89 31.81
C VAL A 373 -5.79 -1.07 31.66
N THR A 374 -6.97 -1.72 31.63
CA THR A 374 -8.26 -0.99 31.54
C THR A 374 -8.43 -0.03 32.70
N GLY A 375 -8.17 -0.49 33.93
CA GLY A 375 -8.27 0.32 35.14
C GLY A 375 -7.22 1.44 35.21
N ILE A 376 -5.98 1.09 34.85
CA ILE A 376 -4.84 2.04 34.87
C ILE A 376 -5.09 3.19 33.88
N VAL A 377 -5.45 2.88 32.65
CA VAL A 377 -5.74 3.89 31.60
C VAL A 377 -6.94 4.74 31.98
N ASN A 378 -8.02 4.11 32.48
CA ASN A 378 -9.21 4.84 32.91
C ASN A 378 -8.94 5.82 34.07
N SER A 379 -8.07 5.50 35.02
CA SER A 379 -7.66 6.41 36.07
C SER A 379 -6.74 7.51 35.54
N VAL A 380 -5.60 7.14 34.97
CA VAL A 380 -4.58 8.11 34.49
C VAL A 380 -5.15 9.13 33.52
N ILE A 381 -5.82 8.64 32.46
CA ILE A 381 -6.38 9.53 31.45
C ILE A 381 -7.56 10.32 31.98
N GLY A 382 -8.42 9.72 32.82
CA GLY A 382 -9.56 10.39 33.43
C GLY A 382 -9.17 11.54 34.34
N ASP A 383 -8.17 11.34 35.23
CA ASP A 383 -7.72 12.35 36.18
C ASP A 383 -7.04 13.51 35.42
N ARG A 384 -6.14 13.22 34.49
CA ARG A 384 -5.46 14.25 33.66
C ARG A 384 -6.40 15.03 32.77
N LEU A 385 -7.40 14.35 32.19
CA LEU A 385 -8.41 15.00 31.37
C LEU A 385 -9.31 15.91 32.22
N ALA A 386 -9.65 15.53 33.46
CA ALA A 386 -10.42 16.36 34.35
C ALA A 386 -9.67 17.67 34.69
N GLU A 387 -8.38 17.57 35.05
CA GLU A 387 -7.52 18.73 35.26
C GLU A 387 -7.51 19.64 34.02
N TRP A 388 -7.27 19.08 32.85
CA TRP A 388 -7.19 19.85 31.61
C TRP A 388 -8.50 20.57 31.28
N LEU A 389 -9.66 19.92 31.46
CA LEU A 389 -10.96 20.53 31.16
C LEU A 389 -11.25 21.75 32.08
N GLU A 390 -10.82 21.71 33.33
CA GLU A 390 -10.95 22.86 34.26
C GLU A 390 -10.01 24.00 33.85
N GLU A 391 -8.82 23.72 33.37
CA GLU A 391 -7.84 24.71 32.92
C GLU A 391 -8.20 25.36 31.58
N HIS A 392 -8.95 24.63 30.74
CA HIS A 392 -9.26 25.05 29.35
C HIS A 392 -10.78 25.11 29.06
N PRO A 393 -11.54 25.98 29.77
CA PRO A 393 -13.00 26.00 29.70
C PRO A 393 -13.57 26.42 28.31
N ARG A 394 -12.80 27.10 27.48
CA ARG A 394 -13.22 27.45 26.11
C ARG A 394 -13.20 26.23 25.18
N GLU A 395 -12.11 25.53 25.18
CA GLU A 395 -11.87 24.31 24.42
C GLU A 395 -12.82 23.20 24.89
N ALA A 396 -13.02 23.06 26.22
CA ALA A 396 -13.98 22.12 26.79
C ALA A 396 -15.41 22.37 26.26
N ARG A 397 -15.85 23.64 26.19
CA ARG A 397 -17.16 23.99 25.62
C ARG A 397 -17.22 23.69 24.11
N ALA A 398 -16.15 23.89 23.35
CA ALA A 398 -16.11 23.56 21.93
C ALA A 398 -16.26 22.06 21.70
N ILE A 399 -15.53 21.23 22.45
CA ILE A 399 -15.60 19.77 22.41
C ILE A 399 -17.02 19.29 22.76
N ILE A 400 -17.58 19.76 23.88
CA ILE A 400 -18.94 19.40 24.31
C ILE A 400 -19.97 19.87 23.29
N GLY A 401 -19.83 21.07 22.74
CA GLY A 401 -20.68 21.60 21.67
C GLY A 401 -20.70 20.71 20.43
N LYS A 402 -19.55 20.28 19.95
CA LYS A 402 -19.42 19.30 18.85
C LYS A 402 -20.15 17.99 19.18
N SER A 403 -19.89 17.44 20.36
CA SER A 403 -20.52 16.18 20.81
C SER A 403 -22.04 16.29 21.00
N MET A 404 -22.55 17.44 21.45
CA MET A 404 -24.00 17.73 21.49
C MET A 404 -24.64 17.76 20.09
N LEU A 405 -23.94 18.34 19.12
CA LEU A 405 -24.40 18.31 17.72
C LEU A 405 -24.46 16.89 17.18
N ALA A 406 -23.44 16.07 17.49
CA ALA A 406 -23.40 14.65 17.13
C ALA A 406 -24.55 13.88 17.76
N ALA A 407 -24.83 14.07 19.04
CA ALA A 407 -25.94 13.45 19.74
C ALA A 407 -27.32 13.82 19.16
N ARG A 408 -27.53 15.11 18.83
CA ARG A 408 -28.77 15.57 18.17
C ARG A 408 -28.93 14.95 16.78
N ALA A 409 -27.86 14.88 15.99
CA ALA A 409 -27.88 14.26 14.67
C ALA A 409 -28.18 12.76 14.77
N ARG A 410 -27.56 12.05 15.73
CA ARG A 410 -27.84 10.62 16.00
C ARG A 410 -29.29 10.39 16.36
N GLU A 411 -29.88 11.21 17.24
CA GLU A 411 -31.29 11.12 17.62
C GLU A 411 -32.21 11.40 16.41
N ALA A 412 -31.89 12.39 15.59
CA ALA A 412 -32.62 12.65 14.37
C ALA A 412 -32.54 11.48 13.37
N ALA A 413 -31.39 10.87 13.21
CA ALA A 413 -31.18 9.68 12.38
C ALA A 413 -31.98 8.48 12.92
N ARG A 414 -32.04 8.28 14.23
CA ARG A 414 -32.87 7.23 14.87
C ARG A 414 -34.36 7.45 14.58
N LYS A 415 -34.86 8.67 14.77
CA LYS A 415 -36.25 9.02 14.46
C LYS A 415 -36.58 8.82 12.98
N ALA A 416 -35.67 9.20 12.09
CA ALA A 416 -35.84 8.97 10.65
C ALA A 416 -35.91 7.47 10.31
N ARG A 417 -35.05 6.63 10.92
CA ARG A 417 -35.13 5.16 10.78
C ARG A 417 -36.45 4.59 11.28
N GLU A 418 -36.92 5.00 12.46
CA GLU A 418 -38.20 4.54 13.02
C GLU A 418 -39.37 4.91 12.10
N MET A 419 -39.34 6.10 11.46
CA MET A 419 -40.33 6.49 10.45
C MET A 419 -40.25 5.64 9.18
N VAL A 420 -39.06 5.35 8.70
CA VAL A 420 -38.83 4.46 7.54
C VAL A 420 -39.25 3.04 7.85
N GLN A 421 -38.92 2.53 9.02
CA GLN A 421 -39.35 1.19 9.49
C GLN A 421 -40.89 1.11 9.66
N ARG A 422 -41.58 2.16 10.16
CA ARG A 422 -43.03 2.21 10.26
C ARG A 422 -43.69 2.29 8.88
N LYS A 423 -43.09 2.99 7.90
CA LYS A 423 -43.54 2.97 6.50
C LYS A 423 -43.25 1.62 5.83
N GLY A 424 -42.08 1.01 6.12
CA GLY A 424 -41.67 -0.28 5.60
C GLY A 424 -42.36 -1.47 6.28
N ALA A 425 -42.93 -1.33 7.48
CA ALA A 425 -43.78 -2.39 8.10
C ALA A 425 -45.12 -2.56 7.39
N LEU A 426 -45.59 -1.56 6.64
CA LEU A 426 -46.76 -1.63 5.74
C LEU A 426 -46.40 -2.09 4.31
N GLU A 427 -45.13 -1.98 3.90
CA GLU A 427 -44.54 -2.44 2.63
C GLU A 427 -43.45 -3.51 2.87
N SER A 428 -43.62 -4.37 3.86
CA SER A 428 -42.66 -5.28 4.42
C SER A 428 -41.94 -6.13 3.38
N LEU A 429 -40.59 -6.22 3.52
CA LEU A 429 -39.73 -7.22 2.87
C LEU A 429 -39.38 -6.98 1.38
N SER A 430 -39.68 -5.84 0.76
CA SER A 430 -39.22 -5.61 -0.59
C SER A 430 -37.79 -5.08 -0.61
N LEU A 431 -36.91 -5.87 -1.18
CA LEU A 431 -35.60 -5.42 -1.65
C LEU A 431 -35.75 -4.21 -2.56
N PRO A 432 -34.73 -3.34 -2.67
CA PRO A 432 -34.79 -2.17 -3.54
C PRO A 432 -35.29 -2.56 -4.93
N GLY A 433 -36.26 -1.86 -5.47
CA GLY A 433 -36.88 -2.20 -6.76
C GLY A 433 -35.89 -2.22 -7.95
N LYS A 434 -34.71 -1.63 -7.76
CA LYS A 434 -33.61 -1.66 -8.73
C LYS A 434 -32.74 -2.90 -8.61
N LEU A 435 -32.69 -3.57 -7.46
CA LEU A 435 -31.87 -4.76 -7.23
C LEU A 435 -32.45 -5.95 -7.98
N ALA A 436 -31.68 -6.51 -8.91
CA ALA A 436 -31.96 -7.83 -9.45
C ALA A 436 -31.21 -8.87 -8.60
N ASP A 437 -31.92 -9.44 -7.63
CA ASP A 437 -31.32 -10.37 -6.66
C ASP A 437 -30.98 -11.74 -7.26
N CYS A 438 -30.11 -12.51 -6.59
CA CYS A 438 -29.78 -13.90 -6.93
C CYS A 438 -30.74 -14.88 -6.22
N GLN A 439 -30.74 -16.14 -6.67
CA GLN A 439 -31.60 -17.18 -6.12
C GLN A 439 -30.99 -17.90 -4.92
N GLU A 440 -29.64 -17.91 -4.86
CA GLU A 440 -28.89 -18.55 -3.78
C GLU A 440 -29.07 -17.74 -2.47
N ARG A 441 -29.06 -18.44 -1.35
CA ARG A 441 -29.25 -17.86 -0.02
C ARG A 441 -28.01 -17.94 0.85
N ASP A 442 -27.04 -18.79 0.48
CA ASP A 442 -25.75 -18.85 1.17
C ASP A 442 -24.89 -17.65 0.73
N PRO A 443 -24.63 -16.69 1.63
CA PRO A 443 -23.83 -15.49 1.30
C PRO A 443 -22.44 -15.82 0.73
N ALA A 444 -21.86 -16.97 1.11
CA ALA A 444 -20.55 -17.41 0.65
C ALA A 444 -20.51 -17.70 -0.85
N LEU A 445 -21.66 -18.07 -1.43
CA LEU A 445 -21.85 -18.37 -2.84
C LEU A 445 -22.41 -17.19 -3.63
N CYS A 446 -22.84 -16.11 -2.95
CA CYS A 446 -23.52 -14.98 -3.56
C CYS A 446 -22.57 -13.83 -3.88
N GLU A 447 -22.77 -13.22 -5.05
CA GLU A 447 -22.02 -12.07 -5.54
C GLU A 447 -22.97 -10.89 -5.82
N LEU A 448 -22.60 -9.69 -5.38
CA LEU A 448 -23.30 -8.44 -5.71
C LEU A 448 -22.44 -7.61 -6.66
N PHE A 449 -22.94 -7.40 -7.88
CA PHE A 449 -22.34 -6.44 -8.81
C PHE A 449 -23.01 -5.08 -8.66
N ILE A 450 -22.23 -4.08 -8.27
CA ILE A 450 -22.64 -2.68 -8.23
C ILE A 450 -22.21 -2.07 -9.55
N VAL A 451 -23.21 -1.71 -10.39
CA VAL A 451 -23.00 -1.35 -11.78
C VAL A 451 -23.33 0.12 -12.01
N GLU A 452 -22.51 0.82 -12.75
CA GLU A 452 -22.74 2.20 -13.14
C GLU A 452 -23.84 2.32 -14.20
N GLY A 453 -24.90 3.05 -13.87
CA GLY A 453 -25.97 3.42 -14.78
C GLY A 453 -26.96 2.28 -15.10
N ASP A 454 -28.11 2.69 -15.64
CA ASP A 454 -29.17 1.75 -15.99
C ASP A 454 -28.90 0.97 -17.30
N SER A 455 -28.08 1.54 -18.21
CA SER A 455 -27.71 0.89 -19.49
C SER A 455 -26.83 -0.35 -19.24
N ALA A 456 -25.68 -0.14 -18.60
CA ALA A 456 -24.79 -1.27 -18.24
C ALA A 456 -25.47 -2.23 -17.26
N GLY A 457 -26.28 -1.70 -16.32
CA GLY A 457 -27.13 -2.51 -15.44
C GLY A 457 -28.10 -3.41 -16.18
N GLY A 458 -28.66 -2.95 -17.33
CA GLY A 458 -29.53 -3.74 -18.22
C GLY A 458 -28.80 -4.92 -18.85
N SER A 459 -27.61 -4.67 -19.45
CA SER A 459 -26.77 -5.72 -20.03
C SER A 459 -26.30 -6.72 -18.96
N ALA A 460 -25.87 -6.25 -17.79
CA ALA A 460 -25.45 -7.10 -16.68
C ALA A 460 -26.61 -7.99 -16.16
N LYS A 461 -27.83 -7.46 -16.04
CA LYS A 461 -29.01 -8.22 -15.62
C LYS A 461 -29.36 -9.33 -16.60
N GLN A 462 -29.16 -9.12 -17.88
CA GLN A 462 -29.42 -10.13 -18.93
C GLN A 462 -28.32 -11.20 -18.96
N GLY A 463 -27.03 -10.79 -18.84
CA GLY A 463 -25.87 -11.66 -18.96
C GLY A 463 -25.52 -12.49 -17.73
N ARG A 464 -25.98 -12.12 -16.52
CA ARG A 464 -25.57 -12.72 -15.24
C ARG A 464 -25.98 -14.19 -15.06
N ASP A 465 -25.30 -14.92 -14.22
CA ASP A 465 -25.83 -16.14 -13.61
C ASP A 465 -26.86 -15.75 -12.51
N ARG A 466 -28.14 -15.99 -12.81
CA ARG A 466 -29.24 -15.65 -11.89
C ARG A 466 -29.21 -16.45 -10.60
N ARG A 467 -28.49 -17.55 -10.55
CA ARG A 467 -28.38 -18.38 -9.36
C ARG A 467 -27.56 -17.69 -8.29
N THR A 468 -26.38 -17.17 -8.62
CA THR A 468 -25.40 -16.68 -7.66
C THR A 468 -25.11 -15.19 -7.76
N GLN A 469 -25.47 -14.53 -8.87
CA GLN A 469 -25.11 -13.13 -9.10
C GLN A 469 -26.32 -12.19 -9.00
N ALA A 470 -26.19 -11.18 -8.13
CA ALA A 470 -27.12 -10.07 -7.99
C ALA A 470 -26.56 -8.81 -8.68
N ILE A 471 -27.45 -8.00 -9.28
CA ILE A 471 -27.07 -6.75 -9.95
C ILE A 471 -27.79 -5.57 -9.31
N LEU A 472 -27.01 -4.56 -8.90
CA LEU A 472 -27.50 -3.28 -8.38
C LEU A 472 -27.00 -2.13 -9.26
N PRO A 473 -27.82 -1.59 -10.17
CA PRO A 473 -27.46 -0.40 -10.91
C PRO A 473 -27.54 0.85 -10.02
N LEU A 474 -26.51 1.69 -10.08
CA LEU A 474 -26.48 3.00 -9.42
C LEU A 474 -26.79 4.12 -10.43
N LYS A 475 -27.53 5.11 -9.99
CA LYS A 475 -27.92 6.24 -10.83
C LYS A 475 -26.92 7.40 -10.67
N GLY A 476 -25.77 7.28 -11.34
CA GLY A 476 -24.73 8.30 -11.33
C GLY A 476 -23.92 8.35 -10.02
N LYS A 477 -23.32 9.50 -9.75
CA LYS A 477 -22.45 9.72 -8.59
C LYS A 477 -23.24 9.66 -7.28
N ILE A 478 -22.81 8.82 -6.36
CA ILE A 478 -23.41 8.71 -5.03
C ILE A 478 -22.94 9.86 -4.12
N LEU A 479 -23.65 10.05 -3.01
CA LEU A 479 -23.26 11.02 -1.99
C LEU A 479 -21.85 10.70 -1.46
N ASN A 480 -20.99 11.71 -1.41
CA ASN A 480 -19.71 11.61 -0.73
C ASN A 480 -19.93 11.52 0.79
N VAL A 481 -19.73 10.32 1.34
CA VAL A 481 -19.97 10.03 2.75
C VAL A 481 -18.88 10.60 3.66
N GLU A 482 -17.73 10.99 3.13
CA GLU A 482 -16.70 11.73 3.87
C GLU A 482 -17.21 13.07 4.40
N LYS A 483 -18.06 13.73 3.61
CA LYS A 483 -18.65 15.06 3.88
C LYS A 483 -20.08 14.99 4.43
N ALA A 484 -20.54 13.83 4.85
CA ALA A 484 -21.95 13.65 5.21
C ALA A 484 -22.12 12.91 6.53
N ARG A 485 -22.88 13.52 7.44
CA ARG A 485 -23.38 12.84 8.63
C ARG A 485 -24.34 11.69 8.28
N LEU A 486 -24.53 10.79 9.23
CA LEU A 486 -25.37 9.62 9.07
C LEU A 486 -26.84 9.96 8.70
N ASP A 487 -27.40 11.03 9.25
CA ASP A 487 -28.76 11.50 8.94
C ASP A 487 -28.88 11.94 7.48
N LYS A 488 -27.89 12.66 6.95
CA LYS A 488 -27.80 13.06 5.56
C LYS A 488 -27.56 11.86 4.63
N MET A 489 -26.73 10.89 5.06
CA MET A 489 -26.51 9.66 4.33
C MET A 489 -27.83 8.86 4.18
N LEU A 490 -28.61 8.74 5.25
CA LEU A 490 -29.91 8.05 5.24
C LEU A 490 -31.01 8.82 4.48
N SER A 491 -30.79 10.07 4.11
CA SER A 491 -31.65 10.82 3.20
C SER A 491 -31.34 10.58 1.71
N SER A 492 -30.15 10.03 1.40
CA SER A 492 -29.76 9.69 0.02
C SER A 492 -30.34 8.33 -0.39
N GLN A 493 -31.14 8.34 -1.45
CA GLN A 493 -31.80 7.13 -1.96
C GLN A 493 -30.79 6.06 -2.40
N GLU A 494 -29.69 6.46 -3.02
CA GLU A 494 -28.63 5.55 -3.49
C GLU A 494 -27.93 4.86 -2.32
N ILE A 495 -27.59 5.62 -1.26
CA ILE A 495 -26.95 5.09 -0.04
C ILE A 495 -27.92 4.13 0.69
N VAL A 496 -29.19 4.51 0.86
CA VAL A 496 -30.21 3.64 1.47
C VAL A 496 -30.38 2.35 0.66
N THR A 497 -30.35 2.45 -0.66
CA THR A 497 -30.44 1.30 -1.57
C THR A 497 -29.24 0.35 -1.38
N LEU A 498 -28.02 0.88 -1.28
CA LEU A 498 -26.80 0.09 -0.99
C LEU A 498 -26.91 -0.61 0.37
N ILE A 499 -27.22 0.12 1.43
CA ILE A 499 -27.37 -0.43 2.80
C ILE A 499 -28.40 -1.55 2.82
N THR A 500 -29.56 -1.34 2.16
CA THR A 500 -30.64 -2.34 2.09
C THR A 500 -30.22 -3.57 1.29
N ALA A 501 -29.50 -3.40 0.18
CA ALA A 501 -29.00 -4.50 -0.63
C ALA A 501 -27.98 -5.36 0.15
N LEU A 502 -27.06 -4.72 0.88
CA LEU A 502 -26.06 -5.42 1.71
C LEU A 502 -26.71 -6.20 2.86
N GLY A 503 -27.79 -5.69 3.45
CA GLY A 503 -28.57 -6.36 4.48
C GLY A 503 -27.96 -6.36 5.88
N CYS A 504 -26.79 -5.79 6.08
CA CYS A 504 -26.04 -5.81 7.35
C CYS A 504 -26.22 -4.52 8.20
N GLY A 505 -27.12 -3.60 7.80
CA GLY A 505 -27.38 -2.36 8.52
C GLY A 505 -26.21 -1.37 8.51
N VAL A 506 -26.31 -0.26 9.24
CA VAL A 506 -25.29 0.78 9.33
C VAL A 506 -25.31 1.45 10.70
N GLY A 507 -24.17 1.97 11.15
CA GLY A 507 -24.02 2.61 12.47
C GLY A 507 -24.28 1.62 13.61
N GLU A 508 -25.08 2.00 14.60
CA GLU A 508 -25.40 1.17 15.78
C GLU A 508 -26.12 -0.15 15.46
N SER A 509 -26.81 -0.22 14.30
CA SER A 509 -27.51 -1.43 13.85
C SER A 509 -26.67 -2.31 12.92
N LYS A 510 -25.40 -1.97 12.70
CA LYS A 510 -24.51 -2.73 11.83
C LYS A 510 -24.19 -4.10 12.45
N ASP A 511 -24.43 -5.14 11.66
CA ASP A 511 -24.10 -6.51 11.99
C ASP A 511 -23.58 -7.20 10.73
N VAL A 512 -22.26 -7.26 10.60
CA VAL A 512 -21.58 -7.79 9.41
C VAL A 512 -21.86 -9.28 9.20
N ALA A 513 -22.20 -10.03 10.26
CA ALA A 513 -22.61 -11.42 10.15
C ALA A 513 -23.88 -11.62 9.31
N LYS A 514 -24.68 -10.56 9.12
CA LYS A 514 -25.88 -10.58 8.27
C LYS A 514 -25.63 -10.13 6.83
N LEU A 515 -24.38 -9.96 6.42
CA LEU A 515 -24.04 -9.59 5.06
C LEU A 515 -24.55 -10.64 4.07
N ARG A 516 -25.29 -10.18 3.05
CA ARG A 516 -25.97 -11.06 2.09
C ARG A 516 -25.07 -11.57 0.97
N TYR A 517 -23.95 -10.93 0.73
CA TYR A 517 -23.04 -11.27 -0.36
C TYR A 517 -21.61 -11.23 0.14
N HIS A 518 -20.90 -12.36 0.09
CA HIS A 518 -19.49 -12.40 0.48
C HIS A 518 -18.53 -11.99 -0.65
N ARG A 519 -19.07 -11.64 -1.82
CA ARG A 519 -18.31 -11.02 -2.91
C ARG A 519 -19.07 -9.83 -3.46
N ILE A 520 -18.53 -8.65 -3.27
CA ILE A 520 -19.11 -7.38 -3.72
C ILE A 520 -18.17 -6.83 -4.81
N VAL A 521 -18.68 -6.73 -6.03
CA VAL A 521 -17.91 -6.36 -7.21
C VAL A 521 -18.35 -5.00 -7.69
N ILE A 522 -17.41 -4.04 -7.65
CA ILE A 522 -17.61 -2.69 -8.21
C ILE A 522 -17.30 -2.77 -9.70
N MET A 523 -18.26 -2.43 -10.54
CA MET A 523 -18.19 -2.49 -11.99
C MET A 523 -18.61 -1.15 -12.58
N THR A 524 -17.64 -0.26 -12.82
CA THR A 524 -17.78 1.08 -13.35
C THR A 524 -17.10 1.21 -14.71
N ASP A 525 -17.49 2.22 -15.47
CA ASP A 525 -16.87 2.54 -16.74
C ASP A 525 -15.38 2.90 -16.59
N ALA A 526 -14.61 2.75 -17.66
CA ALA A 526 -13.16 3.02 -17.66
C ALA A 526 -12.84 4.51 -17.91
N ASP A 527 -13.78 5.40 -17.68
CA ASP A 527 -13.63 6.85 -17.83
C ASP A 527 -13.41 7.57 -16.48
N VAL A 528 -13.33 8.89 -16.51
CA VAL A 528 -13.11 9.74 -15.33
C VAL A 528 -14.30 9.70 -14.37
N ASP A 529 -15.52 9.62 -14.88
CA ASP A 529 -16.73 9.56 -14.07
C ASP A 529 -16.86 8.21 -13.36
N GLY A 530 -16.61 7.10 -14.05
CA GLY A 530 -16.54 5.76 -13.45
C GLY A 530 -15.44 5.63 -12.40
N SER A 531 -14.28 6.24 -12.61
CA SER A 531 -13.21 6.32 -11.61
C SER A 531 -13.64 7.10 -10.37
N HIS A 532 -14.39 8.20 -10.54
CA HIS A 532 -14.96 8.97 -9.43
C HIS A 532 -16.03 8.16 -8.66
N ILE A 533 -16.94 7.48 -9.35
CA ILE A 533 -17.98 6.64 -8.73
C ILE A 533 -17.30 5.52 -7.93
N ARG A 534 -16.27 4.87 -8.46
CA ARG A 534 -15.47 3.86 -7.76
C ARG A 534 -14.86 4.42 -6.49
N THR A 535 -14.25 5.61 -6.53
CA THR A 535 -13.68 6.28 -5.36
C THR A 535 -14.74 6.59 -4.30
N LEU A 536 -15.93 7.07 -4.71
CA LEU A 536 -17.05 7.31 -3.78
C LEU A 536 -17.55 6.02 -3.13
N LEU A 537 -17.62 4.91 -3.88
CA LEU A 537 -17.98 3.59 -3.34
C LEU A 537 -16.93 3.07 -2.37
N LEU A 538 -15.65 3.18 -2.70
CA LEU A 538 -14.56 2.80 -1.80
C LEU A 538 -14.60 3.64 -0.52
N THR A 539 -14.86 4.94 -0.61
CA THR A 539 -15.05 5.82 0.55
C THR A 539 -16.24 5.34 1.41
N PHE A 540 -17.35 4.95 0.79
CA PHE A 540 -18.51 4.41 1.50
C PHE A 540 -18.17 3.11 2.24
N PHE A 541 -17.52 2.16 1.59
CA PHE A 541 -17.10 0.91 2.23
C PHE A 541 -16.08 1.16 3.33
N TYR A 542 -15.09 1.99 3.10
CA TYR A 542 -14.07 2.32 4.10
C TYR A 542 -14.67 2.99 5.35
N ARG A 543 -15.60 3.92 5.18
CA ARG A 543 -16.21 4.65 6.30
C ARG A 543 -17.29 3.86 7.05
N GLN A 544 -18.05 3.01 6.36
CA GLN A 544 -19.19 2.33 6.97
C GLN A 544 -18.95 0.84 7.25
N TYR A 545 -18.09 0.19 6.48
CA TYR A 545 -17.86 -1.25 6.50
C TYR A 545 -16.36 -1.58 6.38
N LYS A 546 -15.55 -0.93 7.21
CA LYS A 546 -14.11 -1.09 7.22
C LYS A 546 -13.67 -2.55 7.38
N GLU A 547 -14.43 -3.33 8.14
CA GLU A 547 -14.18 -4.75 8.39
C GLU A 547 -14.18 -5.61 7.12
N LEU A 548 -14.80 -5.13 6.03
CA LEU A 548 -14.78 -5.81 4.73
C LEU A 548 -13.47 -5.58 3.94
N LEU A 549 -12.60 -4.69 4.44
CA LEU A 549 -11.38 -4.23 3.76
C LEU A 549 -10.11 -4.48 4.57
N ASP A 550 -10.20 -4.59 5.91
CA ASP A 550 -9.04 -4.60 6.81
C ASP A 550 -8.57 -6.00 7.23
N GLY A 551 -9.21 -7.05 6.72
CA GLY A 551 -8.86 -8.44 7.02
C GLY A 551 -9.22 -8.91 8.42
N SER A 552 -10.01 -8.14 9.18
CA SER A 552 -10.45 -8.50 10.55
C SER A 552 -11.46 -9.65 10.60
N LEU A 553 -12.04 -10.02 9.46
CA LEU A 553 -12.97 -11.13 9.34
C LEU A 553 -12.25 -12.41 8.87
N ASP A 554 -12.83 -13.59 9.16
CA ASP A 554 -12.27 -14.90 8.76
C ASP A 554 -11.99 -15.00 7.24
N ARG A 555 -12.78 -14.32 6.43
CA ARG A 555 -12.54 -14.14 5.01
C ARG A 555 -11.87 -12.79 4.79
N LYS A 556 -10.71 -12.79 4.12
CA LYS A 556 -9.91 -11.56 3.91
C LYS A 556 -10.49 -10.61 2.88
N HIS A 557 -11.20 -11.11 1.85
CA HIS A 557 -11.56 -10.33 0.66
C HIS A 557 -13.07 -10.38 0.40
N PHE A 558 -13.71 -9.22 0.54
CA PHE A 558 -15.14 -9.04 0.26
C PHE A 558 -15.38 -8.08 -0.89
N ILE A 559 -14.48 -7.11 -1.10
CA ILE A 559 -14.64 -6.05 -2.10
C ILE A 559 -13.70 -6.30 -3.26
N TYR A 560 -14.25 -6.23 -4.46
CA TYR A 560 -13.52 -6.44 -5.72
C TYR A 560 -13.85 -5.35 -6.71
N ILE A 561 -12.92 -5.07 -7.63
CA ILE A 561 -13.11 -4.21 -8.78
C ILE A 561 -13.06 -5.09 -10.04
N ALA A 562 -14.13 -5.06 -10.83
CA ALA A 562 -14.16 -5.74 -12.11
C ALA A 562 -13.17 -5.12 -13.09
N GLN A 563 -12.54 -5.96 -13.91
CA GLN A 563 -11.59 -5.54 -14.93
C GLN A 563 -12.14 -5.88 -16.32
N PRO A 564 -13.11 -5.07 -16.85
CA PRO A 564 -13.62 -5.26 -18.20
C PRO A 564 -12.49 -5.00 -19.22
N PRO A 565 -12.53 -5.61 -20.40
CA PRO A 565 -11.56 -5.36 -21.46
C PRO A 565 -11.73 -3.95 -22.04
N LEU A 566 -10.62 -3.28 -22.32
CA LEU A 566 -10.62 -2.00 -23.03
C LEU A 566 -10.70 -2.14 -24.53
N TYR A 567 -10.24 -3.27 -25.08
CA TYR A 567 -10.17 -3.49 -26.51
C TYR A 567 -10.77 -4.83 -26.90
N LYS A 568 -11.43 -4.85 -28.05
CA LYS A 568 -11.76 -6.04 -28.82
C LYS A 568 -11.01 -5.97 -30.14
N VAL A 569 -10.20 -7.00 -30.42
CA VAL A 569 -9.44 -7.13 -31.68
C VAL A 569 -10.02 -8.28 -32.49
N LYS A 570 -10.26 -8.04 -33.75
CA LYS A 570 -10.76 -9.05 -34.70
C LYS A 570 -9.84 -9.15 -35.90
N LYS A 571 -9.39 -10.38 -36.21
CA LYS A 571 -8.62 -10.72 -37.38
C LYS A 571 -9.32 -11.87 -38.11
N GLY A 572 -10.02 -11.57 -39.21
CA GLY A 572 -10.85 -12.56 -39.92
C GLY A 572 -11.97 -13.11 -39.03
N SER A 573 -11.95 -14.40 -38.70
CA SER A 573 -12.93 -15.06 -37.81
C SER A 573 -12.51 -15.13 -36.35
N ARG A 574 -11.28 -14.76 -36.03
CA ARG A 574 -10.77 -14.78 -34.64
C ARG A 574 -11.03 -13.46 -33.97
N GLU A 575 -11.56 -13.52 -32.77
CA GLU A 575 -11.81 -12.37 -31.87
C GLU A 575 -11.07 -12.61 -30.56
N GLU A 576 -10.43 -11.54 -30.03
CA GLU A 576 -9.72 -11.57 -28.76
C GLU A 576 -10.03 -10.29 -27.99
N TYR A 577 -10.26 -10.41 -26.67
CA TYR A 577 -10.49 -9.29 -25.76
C TYR A 577 -9.21 -8.97 -25.00
N LEU A 578 -8.83 -7.71 -24.94
CA LEU A 578 -7.58 -7.25 -24.36
C LEU A 578 -7.86 -6.24 -23.24
N LYS A 579 -7.19 -6.43 -22.11
CA LYS A 579 -7.48 -5.70 -20.86
C LYS A 579 -7.11 -4.21 -20.93
N ASN A 580 -5.99 -3.89 -21.57
CA ASN A 580 -5.41 -2.55 -21.58
C ASN A 580 -4.54 -2.35 -22.83
N GLU A 581 -3.95 -1.17 -22.95
CA GLU A 581 -3.06 -0.78 -24.03
C GLU A 581 -1.83 -1.68 -24.15
N GLN A 582 -1.26 -2.07 -23.03
CA GLN A 582 -0.10 -2.98 -22.99
C GLN A 582 -0.45 -4.35 -23.57
N ALA A 583 -1.64 -4.89 -23.27
CA ALA A 583 -2.11 -6.15 -23.85
C ALA A 583 -2.32 -6.02 -25.36
N LEU A 584 -2.78 -4.84 -25.84
CA LEU A 584 -2.88 -4.55 -27.26
C LEU A 584 -1.50 -4.52 -27.93
N GLU A 585 -0.51 -3.84 -27.34
CA GLU A 585 0.87 -3.84 -27.84
C GLU A 585 1.45 -5.26 -27.94
N GLU A 586 1.28 -6.08 -26.88
CA GLU A 586 1.76 -7.47 -26.88
C GLU A 586 1.04 -8.32 -27.92
N TYR A 587 -0.25 -8.07 -28.16
CA TYR A 587 -1.00 -8.72 -29.24
C TYR A 587 -0.44 -8.35 -30.62
N LEU A 588 -0.24 -7.04 -30.88
CA LEU A 588 0.31 -6.53 -32.14
C LEU A 588 1.70 -7.12 -32.36
N LEU A 589 2.54 -7.08 -31.35
CA LEU A 589 3.89 -7.64 -31.37
C LEU A 589 3.88 -9.13 -31.69
N ARG A 590 3.08 -9.92 -30.97
CA ARG A 590 2.97 -11.38 -31.19
C ARG A 590 2.47 -11.75 -32.60
N SER A 591 1.55 -10.94 -33.11
CA SER A 591 0.90 -11.21 -34.41
C SER A 591 1.71 -10.79 -35.65
N THR A 592 2.79 -9.99 -35.48
CA THR A 592 3.47 -9.30 -36.57
C THR A 592 5.00 -9.48 -36.57
N ALA A 593 5.62 -9.61 -35.40
CA ALA A 593 7.08 -9.54 -35.24
C ALA A 593 7.85 -10.67 -35.97
N GLU A 594 7.21 -11.80 -36.25
CA GLU A 594 7.87 -12.93 -36.91
C GLU A 594 8.13 -12.65 -38.41
N ASP A 595 7.34 -11.79 -39.04
CA ASP A 595 7.44 -11.44 -40.46
C ASP A 595 8.32 -10.19 -40.70
N LEU A 596 8.78 -9.52 -39.63
CA LEU A 596 9.56 -8.28 -39.70
C LEU A 596 11.06 -8.53 -39.70
N VAL A 597 11.78 -7.76 -40.53
CA VAL A 597 13.24 -7.69 -40.52
C VAL A 597 13.68 -6.24 -40.47
N LEU A 598 14.50 -5.88 -39.47
CA LEU A 598 15.15 -4.56 -39.40
C LEU A 598 16.58 -4.69 -39.91
N GLU A 599 16.93 -3.87 -40.87
CA GLU A 599 18.26 -3.80 -41.48
C GLU A 599 18.84 -2.38 -41.34
N SER A 600 20.16 -2.26 -41.14
CA SER A 600 20.87 -0.99 -41.35
C SER A 600 21.12 -0.78 -42.85
N GLU A 601 21.19 0.46 -43.32
CA GLU A 601 21.43 0.76 -44.73
C GLU A 601 22.77 0.21 -45.26
N ASP A 602 23.78 0.14 -44.37
CA ASP A 602 25.09 -0.46 -44.68
C ASP A 602 25.12 -2.00 -44.61
N GLY A 603 23.99 -2.65 -44.34
CA GLY A 603 23.84 -4.09 -44.28
C GLY A 603 24.55 -4.82 -43.13
N LYS A 604 25.14 -4.08 -42.19
CA LYS A 604 25.87 -4.69 -41.05
C LYS A 604 24.96 -5.17 -39.91
N LEU A 605 23.80 -4.57 -39.75
CA LEU A 605 22.81 -4.94 -38.75
C LEU A 605 21.63 -5.63 -39.42
N GLN A 606 21.25 -6.80 -38.93
CA GLN A 606 20.01 -7.47 -39.31
C GLN A 606 19.39 -8.08 -38.04
N LEU A 607 18.17 -7.66 -37.71
CA LEU A 607 17.40 -8.17 -36.61
C LEU A 607 16.13 -8.85 -37.08
N THR A 608 15.82 -10.02 -36.46
CA THR A 608 14.65 -10.85 -36.82
C THR A 608 14.11 -11.53 -35.56
N GLY A 609 12.87 -12.01 -35.61
CA GLY A 609 12.26 -12.84 -34.53
C GLY A 609 12.28 -12.22 -33.16
N ASP A 610 12.83 -12.90 -32.18
CA ASP A 610 12.80 -12.44 -30.78
C ASP A 610 13.58 -11.14 -30.54
N LYS A 611 14.61 -10.87 -31.34
CA LYS A 611 15.34 -9.59 -31.27
C LYS A 611 14.46 -8.42 -31.73
N ILE A 612 13.61 -8.61 -32.72
CA ILE A 612 12.60 -7.61 -33.13
C ILE A 612 11.59 -7.39 -31.99
N LYS A 613 11.13 -8.46 -31.31
CA LYS A 613 10.19 -8.34 -30.19
C LYS A 613 10.80 -7.54 -29.03
N GLU A 614 12.06 -7.79 -28.70
CA GLU A 614 12.76 -7.04 -27.66
C GLU A 614 12.94 -5.57 -28.06
N LEU A 615 13.36 -5.33 -29.31
CA LEU A 615 13.49 -3.98 -29.85
C LEU A 615 12.16 -3.22 -29.83
N TRP A 616 11.06 -3.82 -30.28
CA TRP A 616 9.72 -3.20 -30.28
C TRP A 616 9.32 -2.74 -28.88
N ARG A 617 9.47 -3.62 -27.87
CA ARG A 617 9.19 -3.26 -26.46
C ARG A 617 10.05 -2.09 -25.99
N LEU A 618 11.33 -2.10 -26.30
CA LEU A 618 12.26 -1.06 -25.88
C LEU A 618 11.98 0.27 -26.56
N VAL A 619 11.77 0.26 -27.88
CA VAL A 619 11.46 1.45 -28.68
C VAL A 619 10.09 2.03 -28.30
N GLY A 620 9.09 1.17 -28.06
CA GLY A 620 7.78 1.61 -27.57
C GLY A 620 7.86 2.32 -26.21
N ARG A 621 8.66 1.80 -25.28
CA ARG A 621 8.94 2.48 -23.98
C ARG A 621 9.66 3.81 -24.18
N TYR A 622 10.68 3.82 -25.04
CA TYR A 622 11.46 5.01 -25.34
C TYR A 622 10.59 6.12 -25.96
N SER A 623 9.76 5.79 -26.94
CA SER A 623 8.84 6.74 -27.58
C SER A 623 7.82 7.32 -26.57
N ARG A 624 7.23 6.48 -25.72
CA ARG A 624 6.31 6.96 -24.67
C ARG A 624 7.00 7.87 -23.66
N ALA A 625 8.20 7.53 -23.24
CA ALA A 625 8.98 8.38 -22.33
C ALA A 625 9.32 9.72 -22.96
N LEU A 626 9.69 9.77 -24.26
CA LEU A 626 9.88 10.99 -25.02
C LEU A 626 8.60 11.85 -25.09
N GLN A 627 7.45 11.23 -25.42
CA GLN A 627 6.18 11.93 -25.47
C GLN A 627 5.75 12.48 -24.10
N ALA A 628 6.07 11.76 -23.02
CA ALA A 628 5.82 12.24 -21.67
C ALA A 628 6.65 13.49 -21.34
N CYS A 629 7.87 13.60 -21.87
CA CYS A 629 8.71 14.79 -21.72
C CYS A 629 8.13 16.04 -22.40
N ASP A 630 7.28 15.89 -23.42
CA ASP A 630 6.63 17.02 -24.11
C ASP A 630 5.76 17.88 -23.19
N LYS A 631 5.39 17.40 -22.02
CA LYS A 631 4.68 18.20 -21.00
C LYS A 631 5.56 19.31 -20.41
N ARG A 632 6.89 19.11 -20.33
CA ARG A 632 7.86 20.02 -19.70
C ARG A 632 8.88 20.60 -20.67
N TRP A 633 9.37 19.74 -21.59
CA TRP A 633 10.43 20.05 -22.54
C TRP A 633 10.01 19.60 -23.94
N ASP A 634 10.53 20.21 -24.95
CA ASP A 634 10.33 19.70 -26.32
C ASP A 634 11.04 18.35 -26.49
N SER A 635 10.30 17.28 -26.73
CA SER A 635 10.82 15.89 -26.85
C SER A 635 11.92 15.75 -27.91
N ARG A 636 11.87 16.57 -28.97
CA ARG A 636 12.87 16.59 -30.04
C ARG A 636 14.19 17.15 -29.56
N ILE A 637 14.15 18.21 -28.72
CA ILE A 637 15.33 18.79 -28.09
C ILE A 637 15.92 17.80 -27.09
N VAL A 638 15.07 17.10 -26.31
CA VAL A 638 15.51 16.05 -25.40
C VAL A 638 16.19 14.90 -26.16
N GLU A 639 15.60 14.41 -27.25
CA GLU A 639 16.19 13.37 -28.11
C GLU A 639 17.53 13.81 -28.70
N ALA A 640 17.61 15.04 -29.21
CA ALA A 640 18.84 15.61 -29.74
C ALA A 640 19.94 15.78 -28.66
N LEU A 641 19.54 16.17 -27.45
CA LEU A 641 20.45 16.33 -26.31
C LEU A 641 21.06 14.97 -25.89
N ILE A 642 20.23 13.90 -25.80
CA ILE A 642 20.70 12.55 -25.48
C ILE A 642 21.66 12.04 -26.57
N LYS A 643 21.40 12.32 -27.83
CA LYS A 643 22.27 11.91 -28.96
C LYS A 643 23.54 12.72 -29.06
N ALA A 644 23.49 14.03 -28.78
CA ALA A 644 24.62 14.95 -28.95
C ALA A 644 25.68 14.77 -27.89
N GLY A 645 25.33 14.30 -26.69
CA GLY A 645 26.27 14.11 -25.60
C GLY A 645 26.04 12.75 -24.92
N GLU A 646 27.09 12.09 -24.48
CA GLU A 646 27.01 10.93 -23.60
C GLU A 646 26.63 11.37 -22.17
N LEU A 647 25.50 12.08 -22.06
CA LEU A 647 25.02 12.61 -20.80
C LEU A 647 24.31 11.52 -20.01
N THR A 648 24.69 11.40 -18.76
CA THR A 648 24.05 10.54 -17.76
C THR A 648 23.43 11.43 -16.68
N PRO A 649 22.53 10.92 -15.84
CA PRO A 649 21.98 11.66 -14.70
C PRO A 649 23.04 12.18 -13.73
N SER A 650 24.22 11.56 -13.71
CA SER A 650 25.39 11.97 -12.92
C SER A 650 26.28 12.98 -13.62
N SER A 651 25.99 13.34 -14.88
CA SER A 651 26.75 14.38 -15.58
C SER A 651 26.46 15.75 -14.96
N SER A 652 27.53 16.54 -14.75
CA SER A 652 27.42 17.90 -14.24
C SER A 652 27.63 18.89 -15.37
N ILE A 653 26.83 19.93 -15.42
CA ILE A 653 27.04 21.12 -16.23
C ILE A 653 28.11 21.95 -15.48
N ALA A 654 29.37 21.78 -15.87
CA ALA A 654 30.49 22.35 -15.10
C ALA A 654 30.70 23.86 -15.36
N ASP A 655 30.50 24.30 -16.61
CA ASP A 655 30.77 25.68 -17.03
C ASP A 655 29.98 26.04 -18.33
N GLU A 656 29.93 27.33 -18.61
CA GLU A 656 29.24 27.91 -19.76
C GLU A 656 29.82 27.43 -21.10
N ALA A 657 31.16 27.27 -21.19
CA ALA A 657 31.83 26.86 -22.43
C ALA A 657 31.46 25.38 -22.78
N SER A 658 31.44 24.50 -21.80
CA SER A 658 31.04 23.10 -21.96
C SER A 658 29.59 22.99 -22.39
N LEU A 659 28.69 23.77 -21.78
CA LEU A 659 27.28 23.81 -22.16
C LEU A 659 27.09 24.36 -23.58
N GLN A 660 27.81 25.45 -23.94
CA GLN A 660 27.78 26.01 -25.28
C GLN A 660 28.25 25.03 -26.34
N ALA A 661 29.30 24.27 -26.08
CA ALA A 661 29.80 23.24 -26.99
C ALA A 661 28.75 22.09 -27.18
N LEU A 662 28.05 21.71 -26.11
CA LEU A 662 26.99 20.74 -26.17
C LEU A 662 25.81 21.27 -27.00
N ILE A 663 25.40 22.49 -26.78
CA ILE A 663 24.27 23.10 -27.50
C ILE A 663 24.54 23.18 -28.99
N VAL A 664 25.77 23.48 -29.43
CA VAL A 664 26.12 23.42 -30.87
C VAL A 664 25.86 22.03 -31.44
N LYS A 665 26.25 20.97 -30.74
CA LYS A 665 25.95 19.58 -31.17
C LYS A 665 24.45 19.30 -31.17
N VAL A 666 23.69 19.80 -30.21
CA VAL A 666 22.21 19.64 -30.16
C VAL A 666 21.58 20.34 -31.35
N GLU A 667 21.99 21.59 -31.68
CA GLU A 667 21.48 22.30 -32.85
C GLU A 667 21.83 21.60 -34.16
N GLU A 668 23.02 20.98 -34.26
CA GLU A 668 23.41 20.20 -35.42
C GLU A 668 22.51 18.94 -35.58
N GLN A 669 22.25 18.21 -34.49
CA GLN A 669 21.35 17.08 -34.50
C GLN A 669 19.89 17.46 -34.84
N LEU A 670 19.42 18.62 -34.31
CA LEU A 670 18.08 19.12 -34.61
C LEU A 670 17.95 19.46 -36.11
N ARG A 671 18.94 20.15 -36.69
CA ARG A 671 18.95 20.50 -38.11
C ARG A 671 19.01 19.25 -39.00
N LYS A 672 19.72 18.21 -38.57
CA LYS A 672 19.86 16.96 -39.34
C LYS A 672 18.59 16.13 -39.36
N HIS A 673 17.85 16.08 -38.26
CA HIS A 673 16.74 15.13 -38.07
C HIS A 673 15.35 15.78 -37.99
N PHE A 674 15.28 17.12 -37.90
CA PHE A 674 14.02 17.85 -37.71
C PHE A 674 14.00 19.12 -38.54
N GLU A 675 13.96 18.96 -39.87
CA GLU A 675 13.96 20.08 -40.85
C GLU A 675 12.78 21.06 -40.64
N GLU A 676 11.72 20.63 -39.96
CA GLU A 676 10.52 21.44 -39.69
C GLU A 676 10.68 22.44 -38.54
N ILE A 677 11.77 22.34 -37.78
CA ILE A 677 12.03 23.23 -36.64
C ILE A 677 12.72 24.51 -37.16
N SER A 678 12.09 25.66 -36.88
CA SER A 678 12.66 26.97 -37.17
C SER A 678 12.94 27.76 -35.89
N GLU A 679 13.71 28.84 -35.98
CA GLU A 679 14.08 29.74 -34.87
C GLU A 679 14.95 29.08 -33.80
N LEU A 680 15.87 28.17 -34.22
CA LEU A 680 16.88 27.61 -33.35
C LEU A 680 17.98 28.65 -33.06
N GLN A 681 17.87 29.40 -31.98
CA GLN A 681 18.90 30.29 -31.43
C GLN A 681 18.98 30.07 -29.94
N ALA A 682 19.79 29.11 -29.53
CA ALA A 682 20.03 28.84 -28.13
C ALA A 682 20.78 29.99 -27.45
N GLN A 683 20.35 30.29 -26.22
CA GLN A 683 21.03 31.27 -25.37
C GLN A 683 21.56 30.56 -24.13
N VAL A 684 22.84 30.61 -23.91
CA VAL A 684 23.49 30.13 -22.70
C VAL A 684 23.69 31.33 -21.76
N SER A 685 23.31 31.16 -20.50
CA SER A 685 23.40 32.21 -19.47
C SER A 685 23.75 31.61 -18.11
N THR A 686 24.41 32.40 -17.29
CA THR A 686 24.72 32.08 -15.89
C THR A 686 23.97 33.06 -14.99
N ASP A 687 23.27 32.58 -13.96
CA ASP A 687 22.60 33.43 -12.99
C ASP A 687 23.61 34.03 -11.99
N GLY A 688 24.15 35.25 -12.30
CA GLY A 688 25.18 35.94 -11.49
C GLY A 688 26.58 35.39 -11.70
N GLU A 689 27.58 35.91 -10.94
CA GLU A 689 29.02 35.59 -11.13
C GLU A 689 29.37 34.11 -10.81
N ASN A 690 28.55 33.38 -10.01
CA ASN A 690 28.75 31.97 -9.64
C ASN A 690 27.45 31.18 -9.59
N GLY A 691 26.41 31.59 -10.33
CA GLY A 691 25.09 30.92 -10.35
C GLY A 691 25.08 29.68 -11.26
N PRO A 692 23.95 28.94 -11.25
CA PRO A 692 23.80 27.77 -12.11
C PRO A 692 23.79 28.17 -13.58
N VAL A 693 24.53 27.42 -14.38
CA VAL A 693 24.59 27.59 -15.84
C VAL A 693 23.34 26.93 -16.46
N ARG A 694 22.68 27.61 -17.36
CA ARG A 694 21.51 27.10 -18.08
C ARG A 694 21.54 27.50 -19.56
N ALA A 695 20.93 26.66 -20.41
CA ALA A 695 20.66 26.99 -21.79
C ALA A 695 19.16 27.04 -22.05
N VAL A 696 18.73 28.03 -22.85
CA VAL A 696 17.35 28.17 -23.31
C VAL A 696 17.34 27.98 -24.82
N ILE A 697 16.66 26.94 -25.28
CA ILE A 697 16.50 26.67 -26.72
C ILE A 697 15.04 26.97 -27.08
N PRO A 698 14.82 28.11 -27.79
CA PRO A 698 13.53 28.37 -28.42
C PRO A 698 13.42 27.54 -29.69
N ALA A 699 12.30 26.84 -29.86
CA ALA A 699 11.98 26.10 -31.07
C ALA A 699 10.56 26.43 -31.52
N ARG A 700 10.36 26.65 -32.84
CA ARG A 700 9.03 26.85 -33.39
C ARG A 700 8.66 25.66 -34.28
N TYR A 701 7.50 25.10 -34.01
CA TYR A 701 6.96 23.96 -34.77
C TYR A 701 5.45 24.14 -34.97
N GLY A 702 4.97 23.96 -36.19
CA GLY A 702 3.55 24.11 -36.51
C GLY A 702 2.94 25.47 -36.13
N GLY A 703 3.75 26.52 -36.03
CA GLY A 703 3.33 27.88 -35.64
C GLY A 703 3.39 28.14 -34.12
N ALA A 704 3.55 27.14 -33.27
CA ALA A 704 3.73 27.29 -31.85
C ALA A 704 5.22 27.46 -31.47
N ARG A 705 5.52 28.47 -30.64
CA ARG A 705 6.87 28.67 -30.05
C ARG A 705 6.92 28.04 -28.69
N ARG A 706 7.93 27.20 -28.43
CA ARG A 706 8.23 26.60 -27.13
C ARG A 706 9.68 26.93 -26.76
N GLU A 707 9.90 27.06 -25.46
CA GLU A 707 11.24 27.24 -24.90
C GLU A 707 11.57 26.03 -24.04
N THR A 708 12.70 25.37 -24.30
CA THR A 708 13.20 24.26 -23.47
C THR A 708 14.42 24.75 -22.71
N ILE A 709 14.37 24.64 -21.38
CA ILE A 709 15.47 25.00 -20.49
C ILE A 709 16.26 23.73 -20.20
N ILE A 710 17.55 23.79 -20.52
CA ILE A 710 18.53 22.74 -20.20
C ILE A 710 19.35 23.25 -19.01
N ASP A 711 19.17 22.62 -17.87
CA ASP A 711 19.83 22.92 -16.61
C ASP A 711 20.16 21.61 -15.84
N GLN A 712 20.81 21.74 -14.69
CA GLN A 712 21.14 20.59 -13.85
C GLN A 712 19.86 19.86 -13.35
N ALA A 713 18.76 20.59 -13.13
CA ALA A 713 17.51 20.00 -12.69
C ALA A 713 16.90 19.07 -13.76
N MET A 714 17.00 19.47 -15.05
CA MET A 714 16.60 18.61 -16.16
C MET A 714 17.44 17.33 -16.23
N LEU A 715 18.78 17.45 -16.15
CA LEU A 715 19.68 16.29 -16.23
C LEU A 715 19.47 15.32 -15.06
N SER A 716 19.20 15.86 -13.87
CA SER A 716 18.96 15.04 -12.67
C SER A 716 17.54 14.50 -12.55
N SER A 717 16.66 14.81 -13.51
CA SER A 717 15.29 14.32 -13.50
C SER A 717 15.20 12.83 -13.77
N SER A 718 14.20 12.17 -13.18
CA SER A 718 13.94 10.73 -13.38
C SER A 718 13.64 10.41 -14.84
N GLU A 719 12.93 11.32 -15.53
CA GLU A 719 12.54 11.21 -16.93
C GLU A 719 13.76 11.21 -17.85
N PHE A 720 14.66 12.15 -17.64
CA PHE A 720 15.91 12.22 -18.43
C PHE A 720 16.80 10.98 -18.15
N GLY A 721 16.87 10.55 -16.89
CA GLY A 721 17.61 9.37 -16.48
C GLY A 721 17.08 8.08 -17.10
N GLU A 722 15.77 7.92 -17.18
CA GLU A 722 15.15 6.78 -17.84
C GLU A 722 15.42 6.76 -19.35
N LEU A 723 15.24 7.90 -20.03
CA LEU A 723 15.53 8.05 -21.45
C LEU A 723 16.99 7.80 -21.77
N SER A 724 17.91 8.31 -20.96
CA SER A 724 19.36 8.10 -21.14
C SER A 724 19.73 6.61 -21.03
N ARG A 725 19.19 5.88 -20.03
CA ARG A 725 19.41 4.43 -19.89
C ARG A 725 18.83 3.63 -21.06
N MET A 726 17.63 4.00 -21.53
CA MET A 726 17.04 3.34 -22.71
C MET A 726 17.82 3.63 -23.99
N SER A 727 18.27 4.87 -24.19
CA SER A 727 19.13 5.25 -25.32
C SER A 727 20.44 4.46 -25.33
N GLU A 728 21.08 4.29 -24.15
CA GLU A 728 22.29 3.46 -24.03
C GLU A 728 22.06 2.02 -24.50
N ARG A 729 20.92 1.43 -24.12
CA ARG A 729 20.53 0.09 -24.58
C ARG A 729 20.23 0.01 -26.08
N LEU A 730 19.93 1.15 -26.73
CA LEU A 730 19.65 1.24 -28.18
C LEU A 730 20.89 1.58 -29.00
N LYS A 731 22.04 1.94 -28.38
CA LYS A 731 23.28 2.32 -29.06
C LYS A 731 23.80 1.28 -30.08
N TYR A 732 23.55 0.00 -29.84
CA TYR A 732 23.99 -1.07 -30.76
C TYR A 732 23.32 -0.99 -32.15
N LEU A 733 22.21 -0.25 -32.28
CA LEU A 733 21.55 -0.01 -33.56
C LEU A 733 22.33 1.00 -34.43
N GLY A 734 23.14 1.88 -33.84
CA GLY A 734 23.78 2.99 -34.53
C GLY A 734 22.83 4.15 -34.81
N ASP A 735 23.30 5.13 -35.63
CA ASP A 735 22.60 6.40 -35.86
C ASP A 735 21.55 6.35 -37.00
N GLY A 736 21.42 5.20 -37.66
CA GLY A 736 20.56 5.05 -38.84
C GLY A 736 21.23 5.58 -40.14
N PRO A 737 20.54 5.65 -41.27
CA PRO A 737 19.14 5.27 -41.44
C PRO A 737 18.90 3.76 -41.34
N PHE A 738 17.66 3.40 -40.96
CA PHE A 738 17.21 2.02 -40.82
C PHE A 738 16.20 1.67 -41.92
N VAL A 739 16.13 0.38 -42.29
CA VAL A 739 15.11 -0.14 -43.19
C VAL A 739 14.34 -1.25 -42.48
N LEU A 740 13.06 -1.03 -42.24
CA LEU A 740 12.16 -2.07 -41.74
C LEU A 740 11.50 -2.76 -42.96
N VAL A 741 11.68 -4.05 -43.09
CA VAL A 741 11.10 -4.88 -44.13
C VAL A 741 9.88 -5.61 -43.59
N ASP A 742 8.70 -5.40 -44.21
CA ASP A 742 7.44 -6.09 -43.95
C ASP A 742 7.08 -6.87 -45.25
N GLY A 743 7.51 -8.13 -45.33
CA GLY A 743 7.37 -8.94 -46.50
C GLY A 743 8.01 -8.31 -47.74
N VAL A 744 7.21 -7.73 -48.67
CA VAL A 744 7.69 -7.04 -49.86
C VAL A 744 7.88 -5.52 -49.70
N HIS A 745 7.40 -4.96 -48.62
CA HIS A 745 7.48 -3.51 -48.36
C HIS A 745 8.76 -3.17 -47.61
N ARG A 746 9.42 -2.10 -48.01
CA ARG A 746 10.62 -1.57 -47.36
C ARG A 746 10.35 -0.14 -46.88
N HIS A 747 10.48 0.10 -45.61
CA HIS A 747 10.23 1.39 -44.96
C HIS A 747 11.58 1.96 -44.49
N SER A 748 12.02 3.06 -45.06
CA SER A 748 13.23 3.77 -44.59
C SER A 748 12.87 4.73 -43.45
N LEU A 749 13.70 4.77 -42.41
CA LEU A 749 13.53 5.54 -41.17
C LEU A 749 14.83 6.24 -40.85
N SER A 750 14.75 7.50 -40.46
CA SER A 750 15.89 8.31 -40.05
C SER A 750 16.16 8.25 -38.56
N ARG A 751 15.15 7.91 -37.73
CA ARG A 751 15.24 7.93 -36.27
C ARG A 751 14.65 6.68 -35.63
N ILE A 752 15.22 6.28 -34.48
CA ILE A 752 14.74 5.11 -33.72
C ILE A 752 13.30 5.33 -33.21
N ALA A 753 12.93 6.56 -32.81
CA ALA A 753 11.59 6.87 -32.33
C ALA A 753 10.50 6.61 -33.40
N GLU A 754 10.79 6.77 -34.68
CA GLU A 754 9.86 6.51 -35.79
C GLU A 754 9.53 5.01 -35.95
N LEU A 755 10.40 4.12 -35.44
CA LEU A 755 10.13 2.68 -35.42
C LEU A 755 8.89 2.34 -34.59
N ALA A 756 8.61 3.06 -33.49
CA ALA A 756 7.44 2.81 -32.64
C ALA A 756 6.14 3.01 -33.44
N ASP A 757 6.01 4.14 -34.13
CA ASP A 757 4.82 4.47 -34.92
C ASP A 757 4.65 3.51 -36.10
N LEU A 758 5.76 3.14 -36.71
CA LEU A 758 5.75 2.19 -37.84
C LEU A 758 5.37 0.78 -37.40
N PHE A 759 5.91 0.30 -36.29
CA PHE A 759 5.52 -0.98 -35.70
C PHE A 759 4.04 -1.02 -35.36
N ASP A 760 3.51 0.04 -34.74
CA ASP A 760 2.06 0.13 -34.42
C ASP A 760 1.22 0.14 -35.71
N SER A 761 1.62 0.93 -36.70
CA SER A 761 0.93 1.00 -38.02
C SER A 761 0.89 -0.34 -38.74
N ILE A 762 2.02 -1.06 -38.80
CA ILE A 762 2.08 -2.38 -39.43
C ILE A 762 1.27 -3.39 -38.62
N GLY A 763 1.41 -3.37 -37.31
CA GLY A 763 0.69 -4.26 -36.40
C GLY A 763 -0.83 -4.16 -36.51
N ARG A 764 -1.35 -2.94 -36.75
CA ARG A 764 -2.79 -2.69 -36.92
C ARG A 764 -3.34 -3.05 -38.29
N LYS A 765 -2.49 -3.28 -39.26
CA LYS A 765 -2.91 -3.58 -40.67
C LYS A 765 -3.76 -4.85 -40.72
N GLY A 766 -4.98 -4.71 -41.25
CA GLY A 766 -5.93 -5.82 -41.35
C GLY A 766 -6.63 -6.25 -40.09
N LEU A 767 -6.46 -5.49 -39.00
CA LEU A 767 -7.19 -5.68 -37.75
C LEU A 767 -8.40 -4.72 -37.66
N GLN A 768 -9.49 -5.22 -37.12
CA GLN A 768 -10.58 -4.40 -36.63
C GLN A 768 -10.42 -4.27 -35.12
N ILE A 769 -10.09 -3.08 -34.66
CA ILE A 769 -9.88 -2.78 -33.25
C ILE A 769 -11.04 -1.90 -32.78
N GLN A 770 -11.81 -2.41 -31.85
CA GLN A 770 -12.86 -1.67 -31.15
C GLN A 770 -12.37 -1.33 -29.74
N ARG A 771 -12.39 -0.05 -29.38
CA ARG A 771 -12.14 0.42 -28.02
C ARG A 771 -13.47 0.62 -27.32
N TYR A 772 -13.65 0.01 -26.15
CA TYR A 772 -14.80 0.24 -25.28
C TYR A 772 -14.53 1.41 -24.36
N LYS A 773 -15.40 2.43 -24.39
CA LYS A 773 -15.34 3.59 -23.47
C LYS A 773 -16.12 3.32 -22.20
N GLY A 774 -17.19 2.54 -22.29
CA GLY A 774 -18.04 2.19 -21.16
C GLY A 774 -18.69 0.82 -21.30
N LEU A 775 -19.14 0.26 -20.18
CA LEU A 775 -19.83 -1.02 -20.06
C LEU A 775 -21.16 -1.06 -20.84
N GLY A 776 -21.79 0.11 -21.03
CA GLY A 776 -23.02 0.27 -21.80
C GLY A 776 -22.86 -0.02 -23.29
N GLU A 777 -21.64 -0.01 -23.82
CA GLU A 777 -21.31 -0.38 -25.20
C GLU A 777 -21.21 -1.91 -25.41
N MET A 778 -21.18 -2.68 -24.31
CA MET A 778 -21.06 -4.14 -24.36
C MET A 778 -22.43 -4.80 -24.37
N THR A 779 -22.58 -5.84 -25.19
CA THR A 779 -23.77 -6.70 -25.14
C THR A 779 -23.77 -7.55 -23.86
N ALA A 780 -24.91 -8.11 -23.49
CA ALA A 780 -25.03 -9.00 -22.33
C ALA A 780 -24.08 -10.21 -22.41
N GLU A 781 -23.88 -10.77 -23.59
CA GLU A 781 -23.03 -11.92 -23.86
C GLU A 781 -21.54 -11.52 -23.72
N GLN A 782 -21.14 -10.39 -24.30
CA GLN A 782 -19.79 -9.86 -24.16
C GLN A 782 -19.43 -9.57 -22.71
N LEU A 783 -20.35 -8.96 -21.95
CA LEU A 783 -20.16 -8.64 -20.54
C LEU A 783 -20.04 -9.90 -19.68
N TRP A 784 -20.84 -10.94 -19.98
CA TRP A 784 -20.72 -12.25 -19.34
C TRP A 784 -19.34 -12.86 -19.60
N GLU A 785 -18.98 -13.05 -20.86
CA GLU A 785 -17.77 -13.78 -21.27
C GLU A 785 -16.47 -13.15 -20.78
N THR A 786 -16.46 -11.81 -20.60
CA THR A 786 -15.23 -11.08 -20.31
C THR A 786 -15.10 -10.64 -18.84
N THR A 787 -16.24 -10.38 -18.17
CA THR A 787 -16.25 -9.64 -16.92
C THR A 787 -17.01 -10.36 -15.80
N MET A 788 -18.04 -11.16 -16.12
CA MET A 788 -18.92 -11.74 -15.12
C MET A 788 -18.76 -13.25 -14.94
N ASP A 789 -18.32 -13.99 -15.97
CA ASP A 789 -18.08 -15.43 -15.89
C ASP A 789 -16.95 -15.75 -14.90
N PRO A 790 -17.23 -16.47 -13.78
CA PRO A 790 -16.24 -16.82 -12.77
C PRO A 790 -15.00 -17.56 -13.31
N SER A 791 -15.15 -18.28 -14.45
CA SER A 791 -14.07 -19.07 -15.06
C SER A 791 -13.09 -18.25 -15.92
N ARG A 792 -13.50 -17.04 -16.35
CA ARG A 792 -12.75 -16.22 -17.32
C ARG A 792 -12.39 -14.81 -16.81
N ARG A 793 -13.23 -14.27 -15.95
CA ARG A 793 -13.09 -12.89 -15.45
C ARG A 793 -11.81 -12.66 -14.66
N THR A 794 -11.36 -11.43 -14.66
CA THR A 794 -10.31 -10.95 -13.74
C THR A 794 -10.93 -9.94 -12.78
N LEU A 795 -10.74 -10.13 -11.49
CA LEU A 795 -11.14 -9.21 -10.44
C LEU A 795 -9.89 -8.70 -9.73
N LEU A 796 -9.86 -7.41 -9.43
CA LEU A 796 -8.87 -6.81 -8.54
C LEU A 796 -9.43 -6.85 -7.13
N GLU A 797 -8.74 -7.49 -6.21
CA GLU A 797 -9.09 -7.48 -4.79
C GLU A 797 -8.77 -6.12 -4.17
N VAL A 798 -9.64 -5.68 -3.27
CA VAL A 798 -9.46 -4.42 -2.55
C VAL A 798 -9.29 -4.72 -1.07
N HIS A 799 -8.13 -4.36 -0.55
CA HIS A 799 -7.81 -4.46 0.87
C HIS A 799 -7.07 -3.21 1.34
N VAL A 800 -7.00 -3.02 2.63
CA VAL A 800 -6.29 -1.91 3.25
C VAL A 800 -5.15 -2.48 4.07
N ASP A 801 -3.93 -2.33 3.58
CA ASP A 801 -2.71 -2.74 4.28
C ASP A 801 -2.40 -1.79 5.41
N ASP A 802 -2.61 -0.50 5.16
CA ASP A 802 -2.34 0.57 6.10
C ASP A 802 -3.55 1.47 6.31
N LEU A 803 -4.07 1.39 7.53
CA LEU A 803 -5.24 2.15 7.95
C LEU A 803 -4.95 3.65 8.15
N ILE A 804 -3.70 4.02 8.44
CA ILE A 804 -3.33 5.43 8.67
C ILE A 804 -3.20 6.15 7.34
N GLU A 805 -2.50 5.54 6.39
CA GLU A 805 -2.36 6.13 5.05
C GLU A 805 -3.72 6.15 4.32
N ALA A 806 -4.52 5.09 4.45
CA ALA A 806 -5.88 5.09 3.92
C ALA A 806 -6.72 6.22 4.53
N GLU A 807 -6.68 6.42 5.87
CA GLU A 807 -7.36 7.52 6.53
C GLU A 807 -6.92 8.89 6.00
N ARG A 808 -5.59 9.08 5.86
CA ARG A 808 -5.00 10.29 5.32
C ARG A 808 -5.45 10.55 3.88
N LEU A 809 -5.37 9.55 3.01
CA LEU A 809 -5.75 9.66 1.60
C LEU A 809 -7.24 9.94 1.43
N PHE A 810 -8.13 9.24 2.14
CA PHE A 810 -9.57 9.50 2.06
C PHE A 810 -9.91 10.90 2.59
N SER A 811 -9.34 11.32 3.72
CA SER A 811 -9.57 12.66 4.27
C SER A 811 -9.05 13.76 3.34
N MET A 812 -7.88 13.57 2.73
CA MET A 812 -7.28 14.54 1.82
C MET A 812 -8.03 14.62 0.49
N LEU A 813 -8.32 13.47 -0.14
CA LEU A 813 -8.92 13.45 -1.48
C LEU A 813 -10.42 13.71 -1.44
N MET A 814 -11.13 13.22 -0.43
CA MET A 814 -12.59 13.23 -0.33
C MET A 814 -13.13 14.20 0.73
N GLY A 815 -12.27 14.73 1.60
CA GLY A 815 -12.61 15.68 2.65
C GLY A 815 -12.99 17.07 2.16
N GLU A 816 -13.35 18.01 3.08
CA GLU A 816 -13.77 19.36 2.75
C GLU A 816 -12.62 20.29 2.39
N ALA A 817 -11.45 20.12 3.03
CA ALA A 817 -10.27 20.94 2.79
C ALA A 817 -9.79 20.87 1.34
N VAL A 818 -9.64 22.02 0.69
CA VAL A 818 -9.27 22.11 -0.72
C VAL A 818 -7.75 22.13 -0.88
N GLU A 819 -7.04 22.86 -0.02
CA GLU A 819 -5.61 23.11 -0.15
C GLU A 819 -4.75 21.83 -0.11
N PRO A 820 -4.92 20.89 0.84
CA PRO A 820 -4.15 19.64 0.84
C PRO A 820 -4.39 18.78 -0.42
N ARG A 821 -5.60 18.83 -0.97
CA ARG A 821 -5.94 18.14 -2.22
C ARG A 821 -5.25 18.78 -3.41
N ARG A 822 -5.19 20.10 -3.46
CA ARG A 822 -4.51 20.85 -4.51
C ARG A 822 -3.02 20.57 -4.48
N GLU A 823 -2.39 20.64 -3.30
CA GLU A 823 -0.97 20.29 -3.12
C GLU A 823 -0.67 18.86 -3.56
N PHE A 824 -1.51 17.90 -3.22
CA PHE A 824 -1.37 16.52 -3.67
C PHE A 824 -1.43 16.41 -5.20
N ILE A 825 -2.38 17.09 -5.85
CA ILE A 825 -2.51 17.10 -7.31
C ILE A 825 -1.27 17.71 -7.95
N GLU A 826 -0.75 18.83 -7.42
CA GLU A 826 0.44 19.50 -7.91
C GLU A 826 1.69 18.59 -7.79
N GLN A 827 1.87 17.95 -6.63
CA GLN A 827 3.00 17.03 -6.39
C GLN A 827 2.98 15.79 -7.30
N HIS A 828 1.79 15.29 -7.66
CA HIS A 828 1.61 14.08 -8.45
C HIS A 828 1.19 14.33 -9.90
N ALA A 829 1.17 15.60 -10.34
CA ALA A 829 0.68 15.99 -11.67
C ALA A 829 1.42 15.26 -12.81
N LEU A 830 2.70 15.00 -12.65
CA LEU A 830 3.53 14.30 -13.65
C LEU A 830 3.27 12.80 -13.71
N GLN A 831 2.66 12.21 -12.67
CA GLN A 831 2.36 10.77 -12.59
C GLN A 831 1.01 10.42 -13.23
N VAL A 832 0.20 11.42 -13.58
CA VAL A 832 -1.12 11.22 -14.19
C VAL A 832 -0.98 10.60 -15.57
N ARG A 833 -1.61 9.43 -15.77
CA ARG A 833 -1.52 8.67 -17.02
C ARG A 833 -2.71 8.86 -17.95
N ASN A 834 -3.89 9.18 -17.42
CA ASN A 834 -5.15 9.29 -18.17
C ASN A 834 -5.83 10.62 -17.84
N LEU A 835 -5.34 11.72 -18.42
CA LEU A 835 -6.06 12.98 -18.42
C LEU A 835 -7.02 12.95 -19.61
N ASP A 836 -8.31 13.06 -19.31
CA ASP A 836 -9.34 13.31 -20.33
C ASP A 836 -9.40 14.84 -20.54
N VAL A 837 -8.57 15.32 -21.48
CA VAL A 837 -8.46 16.76 -21.83
C VAL A 837 -9.01 16.96 -23.23
#